data_1fc94667142220f1ab9f6e2edb61bbd6
#
_entry.id   1fc94667142220f1ab9f6e2edb61bbd6
#
_cell.length_a   1.000
_cell.length_b   1.000
_cell.length_c   1.000
_cell.angle_alpha   90.00
_cell.angle_beta   90.00
_cell.angle_gamma   90.00
#
_symmetry.space_group_name_H-M   'P 1'
#
loop_
_entity.id
_entity.type
_entity.pdbx_description
1 polymer ?
#
loop_
_entity_poly.entity_id
_entity_poly.type
_entity_poly.pdbx_seq_one_letter_code
_entity_poly.pdbx_strand_id
1 'polypeptide(L)'
;MPGLSRAWGLVRRHPVIAWTAAGATACAALLVLVPIALIVLHVYGDRTNLPDPGPFERFEFLAIGHVYDVNGAPLIQLARELRSITAYEDIPPVVREAIVATEDKHFFNHNGVDYSTIPRVLRRVRTATLLARMAGRGPAAEADAPAIFPQGGSTITQQLVRGYFLKGVTSGENSYLLQGLGRLPRSLSFVLGARNANMIARKAEEMRLSLWIEGEMTRRFGSKRRAKEEILARYASYVYMGNGRYGFATAAQYYFRRPLASLTADDADTAALLAGIPKSPRDYALTSSDVANVLRRRNQTLTLMAANGFLTRAALVEAIRRPLPAMAAHRGLRTPAASAVGHVIKELRSRGVTNGLEDLLQGRLDVYSTVDVRVQQIVNDALERGLSAYETRHPRAAGVTQGSVVVLGNGDARILAESGGRAQYGERSAIYSDFNRAIESARQPGSAMKPIVYLAAFRSGEFDLESLVPDEPISVPDGIDDRKWISNYDGLFKGPIPARQALAESRNAAAMWVGGQIGLDTILRTARGLGITTVLHRYPTTVLGASEVNLLELANAYRTMASGVYAQPYIISRVVQGFGADAAVLAGRSAPAMKTDPGLLLIQEGLRGVVRIPGGTAHALDSRAFAIAVMGKTGTTNEFRDALFVGSTYGVSGITVAVRIGFDDNRSLGNRETGARVALPIFRAVMARVYRDGLAGGIPAFPQDLEARITAYLDGPDAPPLVAATGRKPPSPEEWKWLFANGAVAR
;
A
#
# COMPACT_ATOMS: atom_id res chain seq x y z
N MET A 1 22.00 -62.62 15.09
CA MET A 1 20.66 -62.36 14.55
C MET A 1 19.54 -62.88 15.41
N PRO A 2 19.32 -62.39 16.64
CA PRO A 2 18.27 -62.89 17.54
C PRO A 2 16.87 -62.25 17.35
N GLY A 3 16.75 -61.23 16.52
CA GLY A 3 15.47 -60.52 16.35
C GLY A 3 14.49 -61.17 15.35
N LEU A 4 14.99 -61.81 14.33
CA LEU A 4 14.16 -62.43 13.28
C LEU A 4 13.48 -63.72 13.76
N SER A 5 14.08 -64.51 14.67
CA SER A 5 13.49 -65.71 15.23
C SER A 5 12.31 -65.46 16.15
N ARG A 6 12.28 -64.34 16.88
CA ARG A 6 11.18 -63.91 17.73
C ARG A 6 9.95 -63.44 16.93
N ALA A 7 10.22 -62.71 15.83
CA ALA A 7 9.16 -62.28 14.94
C ALA A 7 8.46 -63.45 14.24
N TRP A 8 9.20 -64.47 13.79
CA TRP A 8 8.65 -65.70 13.20
C TRP A 8 7.80 -66.53 14.22
N GLY A 9 8.16 -66.50 15.49
CA GLY A 9 7.41 -67.19 16.55
C GLY A 9 6.04 -66.51 16.81
N LEU A 10 5.94 -65.21 16.72
CA LEU A 10 4.68 -64.47 16.87
C LEU A 10 3.74 -64.64 15.66
N VAL A 11 4.26 -64.70 14.45
CA VAL A 11 3.51 -64.94 13.21
C VAL A 11 2.83 -66.32 13.23
N ARG A 12 3.50 -67.35 13.76
CA ARG A 12 2.91 -68.71 13.88
C ARG A 12 1.85 -68.83 14.96
N ARG A 13 1.89 -68.03 16.01
CA ARG A 13 0.91 -68.08 17.12
C ARG A 13 -0.37 -67.30 16.85
N HIS A 14 -0.32 -66.28 15.99
CA HIS A 14 -1.47 -65.47 15.68
C HIS A 14 -1.54 -65.11 14.18
N PRO A 15 -1.87 -66.08 13.30
CA PRO A 15 -1.82 -65.89 11.86
C PRO A 15 -2.79 -64.77 11.39
N VAL A 16 -3.94 -64.63 12.01
CA VAL A 16 -4.90 -63.56 11.66
C VAL A 16 -4.30 -62.16 11.90
N ILE A 17 -3.63 -61.97 13.05
CA ILE A 17 -2.99 -60.68 13.38
C ILE A 17 -1.80 -60.42 12.41
N ALA A 18 -1.08 -61.43 12.02
CA ALA A 18 0.03 -61.31 11.06
C ALA A 18 -0.48 -60.91 9.66
N TRP A 19 -1.56 -61.52 9.17
CA TRP A 19 -2.16 -61.21 7.89
C TRP A 19 -2.85 -59.85 7.91
N THR A 20 -3.51 -59.43 9.01
CA THR A 20 -4.07 -58.06 9.12
C THR A 20 -2.97 -57.02 9.20
N ALA A 21 -1.89 -57.25 9.92
CA ALA A 21 -0.73 -56.35 9.96
C ALA A 21 -0.02 -56.24 8.60
N ALA A 22 0.17 -57.38 7.89
CA ALA A 22 0.72 -57.39 6.53
C ALA A 22 -0.19 -56.65 5.54
N GLY A 23 -1.50 -56.88 5.61
CA GLY A 23 -2.48 -56.16 4.80
C GLY A 23 -2.50 -54.65 5.07
N ALA A 24 -2.50 -54.26 6.35
CA ALA A 24 -2.40 -52.84 6.73
C ALA A 24 -1.10 -52.19 6.22
N THR A 25 0.02 -52.92 6.31
CA THR A 25 1.31 -52.45 5.79
C THR A 25 1.29 -52.31 4.26
N ALA A 26 0.71 -53.25 3.56
CA ALA A 26 0.55 -53.23 2.11
C ALA A 26 -0.39 -52.07 1.68
N CYS A 27 -1.50 -51.87 2.36
CA CYS A 27 -2.40 -50.74 2.13
C CYS A 27 -1.71 -49.39 2.38
N ALA A 28 -0.94 -49.26 3.46
CA ALA A 28 -0.15 -48.07 3.76
C ALA A 28 0.93 -47.81 2.69
N ALA A 29 1.59 -48.86 2.21
CA ALA A 29 2.57 -48.74 1.12
C ALA A 29 1.90 -48.29 -0.20
N LEU A 30 0.75 -48.89 -0.54
CA LEU A 30 -0.01 -48.48 -1.73
C LEU A 30 -0.50 -47.02 -1.65
N LEU A 31 -0.96 -46.55 -0.49
CA LEU A 31 -1.34 -45.15 -0.25
C LEU A 31 -0.20 -44.14 -0.50
N VAL A 32 1.06 -44.59 -0.39
CA VAL A 32 2.23 -43.75 -0.66
C VAL A 32 2.73 -43.94 -2.09
N LEU A 33 2.87 -45.20 -2.57
CA LEU A 33 3.47 -45.52 -3.85
C LEU A 33 2.60 -45.13 -5.05
N VAL A 34 1.27 -45.26 -4.95
CA VAL A 34 0.35 -44.90 -6.03
C VAL A 34 0.38 -43.39 -6.33
N PRO A 35 0.28 -42.47 -5.35
CA PRO A 35 0.45 -41.05 -5.60
C PRO A 35 1.82 -40.70 -6.19
N ILE A 36 2.90 -41.32 -5.73
CA ILE A 36 4.23 -41.10 -6.29
C ILE A 36 4.28 -41.51 -7.76
N ALA A 37 3.75 -42.70 -8.07
CA ALA A 37 3.70 -43.20 -9.45
C ALA A 37 2.87 -42.26 -10.35
N LEU A 38 1.72 -41.77 -9.87
CA LEU A 38 0.89 -40.81 -10.60
C LEU A 38 1.63 -39.47 -10.84
N ILE A 39 2.36 -38.98 -9.85
CA ILE A 39 3.18 -37.78 -10.00
C ILE A 39 4.29 -38.00 -11.03
N VAL A 40 4.97 -39.14 -11.00
CA VAL A 40 5.99 -39.47 -11.97
C VAL A 40 5.42 -39.58 -13.38
N LEU A 41 4.29 -40.28 -13.55
CA LEU A 41 3.59 -40.37 -14.84
C LEU A 41 3.16 -38.99 -15.35
N HIS A 42 2.66 -38.13 -14.47
CA HIS A 42 2.30 -36.75 -14.84
C HIS A 42 3.52 -35.94 -15.29
N VAL A 43 4.61 -35.95 -14.49
CA VAL A 43 5.83 -35.16 -14.79
C VAL A 43 6.48 -35.61 -16.09
N TYR A 44 6.60 -36.91 -16.35
CA TYR A 44 7.36 -37.47 -17.48
C TYR A 44 6.51 -37.86 -18.68
N GLY A 45 5.28 -38.28 -18.47
CA GLY A 45 4.40 -38.82 -19.50
C GLY A 45 3.34 -37.86 -20.03
N ASP A 46 2.81 -36.98 -19.17
CA ASP A 46 1.73 -36.09 -19.58
C ASP A 46 2.23 -34.90 -20.39
N ARG A 47 1.77 -34.82 -21.62
CA ARG A 47 2.08 -33.71 -22.57
C ARG A 47 0.80 -32.97 -23.01
N THR A 48 -0.31 -33.17 -22.29
CA THR A 48 -1.58 -32.47 -22.56
C THR A 48 -1.54 -31.05 -21.97
N ASN A 49 -2.28 -30.14 -22.58
CA ASN A 49 -2.45 -28.77 -22.09
C ASN A 49 -1.12 -28.02 -21.80
N LEU A 50 -0.11 -28.25 -22.63
CA LEU A 50 1.12 -27.46 -22.56
C LEU A 50 0.85 -26.05 -23.11
N PRO A 51 1.39 -25.00 -22.48
CA PRO A 51 1.25 -23.63 -22.98
C PRO A 51 1.99 -23.44 -24.30
N ASP A 52 1.63 -22.38 -25.04
CA ASP A 52 2.40 -21.99 -26.24
C ASP A 52 3.82 -21.54 -25.83
N PRO A 53 4.88 -22.16 -26.35
CA PRO A 53 6.26 -21.76 -26.04
C PRO A 53 6.68 -20.48 -26.80
N GLY A 54 5.98 -20.12 -27.89
CA GLY A 54 6.38 -19.07 -28.81
C GLY A 54 6.72 -17.73 -28.15
N PRO A 55 5.87 -17.16 -27.29
CA PRO A 55 6.19 -15.92 -26.56
C PRO A 55 7.44 -16.04 -25.67
N PHE A 56 7.61 -17.18 -25.01
CA PHE A 56 8.78 -17.44 -24.19
C PHE A 56 10.05 -17.61 -25.02
N GLU A 57 9.96 -18.31 -26.16
CA GLU A 57 11.08 -18.52 -27.09
C GLU A 57 11.55 -17.21 -27.74
N ARG A 58 10.63 -16.32 -28.12
CA ARG A 58 10.94 -14.98 -28.67
C ARG A 58 11.40 -13.99 -27.62
N PHE A 59 11.40 -14.39 -26.33
CA PHE A 59 11.69 -13.51 -25.21
C PHE A 59 10.72 -12.30 -25.18
N GLU A 60 9.51 -12.53 -25.68
CA GLU A 60 8.42 -11.59 -25.54
C GLU A 60 7.96 -11.63 -24.08
N PHE A 61 8.44 -10.69 -23.30
CA PHE A 61 7.63 -10.28 -22.17
C PHE A 61 6.40 -9.61 -22.79
N LEU A 62 5.22 -10.18 -22.49
CA LEU A 62 3.96 -9.64 -22.94
C LEU A 62 3.99 -8.12 -22.85
N ALA A 63 3.48 -7.45 -23.88
CA ALA A 63 3.50 -6.00 -24.03
C ALA A 63 3.17 -5.33 -22.68
N ILE A 64 3.76 -4.19 -22.45
CA ILE A 64 3.71 -3.49 -21.16
C ILE A 64 2.37 -2.82 -21.05
N GLY A 65 1.66 -3.06 -19.96
CA GLY A 65 0.48 -2.28 -19.61
C GLY A 65 0.86 -0.83 -19.30
N HIS A 66 0.04 0.07 -19.77
CA HIS A 66 0.23 1.49 -19.55
C HIS A 66 -0.78 1.98 -18.51
N VAL A 67 -0.36 2.93 -17.71
CA VAL A 67 -1.27 3.75 -16.93
C VAL A 67 -1.31 5.12 -17.61
N TYR A 68 -2.48 5.45 -18.12
CA TYR A 68 -2.74 6.72 -18.78
C TYR A 68 -3.37 7.71 -17.81
N ASP A 69 -3.14 8.99 -18.02
CA ASP A 69 -3.89 10.07 -17.40
C ASP A 69 -5.30 10.18 -17.98
N VAL A 70 -6.10 11.10 -17.46
CA VAL A 70 -7.47 11.35 -17.93
C VAL A 70 -7.53 11.77 -19.43
N ASN A 71 -6.45 12.34 -19.96
CA ASN A 71 -6.34 12.80 -21.35
C ASN A 71 -5.68 11.75 -22.28
N GLY A 72 -5.35 10.57 -21.77
CA GLY A 72 -4.67 9.50 -22.52
C GLY A 72 -3.15 9.68 -22.63
N ALA A 73 -2.55 10.63 -21.90
CA ALA A 73 -1.11 10.73 -21.81
C ALA A 73 -0.56 9.66 -20.86
N PRO A 74 0.55 8.99 -21.17
CA PRO A 74 1.12 7.99 -20.29
C PRO A 74 1.61 8.63 -18.98
N LEU A 75 0.99 8.28 -17.87
CA LEU A 75 1.45 8.65 -16.53
C LEU A 75 2.77 7.98 -16.20
N ILE A 76 2.91 6.73 -16.59
CA ILE A 76 4.15 5.97 -16.46
C ILE A 76 4.18 4.85 -17.49
N GLN A 77 5.34 4.63 -18.08
CA GLN A 77 5.68 3.42 -18.79
C GLN A 77 6.33 2.47 -17.79
N LEU A 78 5.52 1.68 -17.10
CA LEU A 78 5.95 0.81 -15.99
C LEU A 78 7.13 -0.10 -16.35
N ALA A 79 7.25 -0.53 -17.61
CA ALA A 79 8.26 -1.48 -17.98
C ALA A 79 9.61 -0.88 -18.32
N ARG A 80 9.70 0.31 -18.85
CA ARG A 80 11.00 0.92 -19.19
C ARG A 80 11.79 1.29 -17.93
N GLU A 81 11.10 1.54 -16.82
CA GLU A 81 11.70 1.91 -15.53
C GLU A 81 11.84 0.74 -14.56
N LEU A 82 11.04 -0.32 -14.73
CA LEU A 82 10.95 -1.42 -13.78
C LEU A 82 11.53 -2.74 -14.29
N ARG A 83 11.75 -2.90 -15.60
CA ARG A 83 12.33 -4.10 -16.21
C ARG A 83 13.22 -3.73 -17.41
N SER A 84 14.37 -4.34 -17.49
CA SER A 84 15.27 -4.29 -18.65
C SER A 84 15.50 -5.71 -19.14
N ILE A 85 15.23 -5.96 -20.43
CA ILE A 85 15.61 -7.20 -21.08
C ILE A 85 17.12 -7.14 -21.32
N THR A 86 17.84 -8.16 -20.85
CA THR A 86 19.28 -8.23 -20.93
C THR A 86 19.65 -9.53 -21.65
N ALA A 87 20.39 -9.44 -22.76
CA ALA A 87 20.91 -10.60 -23.45
C ALA A 87 21.96 -11.31 -22.58
N TYR A 88 22.19 -12.59 -22.85
CA TYR A 88 23.15 -13.37 -22.04
C TYR A 88 24.54 -12.75 -22.07
N GLU A 89 24.96 -12.27 -23.23
CA GLU A 89 26.26 -11.63 -23.46
C GLU A 89 26.45 -10.35 -22.65
N ASP A 90 25.37 -9.62 -22.41
CA ASP A 90 25.36 -8.35 -21.65
C ASP A 90 25.36 -8.57 -20.13
N ILE A 91 25.18 -9.82 -19.66
CA ILE A 91 25.28 -10.16 -18.24
C ILE A 91 26.73 -10.48 -17.93
N PRO A 92 27.44 -9.69 -17.10
CA PRO A 92 28.85 -9.95 -16.77
C PRO A 92 29.08 -11.36 -16.21
N PRO A 93 30.23 -12.01 -16.50
CA PRO A 93 30.55 -13.32 -15.96
C PRO A 93 30.36 -13.43 -14.45
N VAL A 94 30.85 -12.45 -13.69
CA VAL A 94 30.75 -12.41 -12.22
C VAL A 94 29.31 -12.47 -11.73
N VAL A 95 28.37 -11.86 -12.47
CA VAL A 95 26.94 -11.88 -12.14
C VAL A 95 26.31 -13.22 -12.50
N ARG A 96 26.63 -13.78 -13.68
CA ARG A 96 26.17 -15.13 -14.07
C ARG A 96 26.61 -16.19 -13.08
N GLU A 97 27.87 -16.13 -12.66
CA GLU A 97 28.47 -17.02 -11.67
C GLU A 97 27.82 -16.86 -10.29
N ALA A 98 27.54 -15.63 -9.85
CA ALA A 98 26.83 -15.38 -8.60
C ALA A 98 25.40 -15.95 -8.61
N ILE A 99 24.67 -15.78 -9.72
CA ILE A 99 23.32 -16.36 -9.89
C ILE A 99 23.39 -17.88 -9.81
N VAL A 100 24.25 -18.50 -10.61
CA VAL A 100 24.38 -19.96 -10.70
C VAL A 100 24.83 -20.55 -9.34
N ALA A 101 25.83 -19.94 -8.69
CA ALA A 101 26.30 -20.39 -7.39
C ALA A 101 25.23 -20.34 -6.31
N THR A 102 24.35 -19.34 -6.37
CA THR A 102 23.35 -19.07 -5.33
C THR A 102 22.09 -19.88 -5.51
N GLU A 103 21.59 -19.95 -6.74
CA GLU A 103 20.27 -20.48 -7.05
C GLU A 103 20.32 -21.92 -7.56
N ASP A 104 21.33 -22.27 -8.39
CA ASP A 104 21.36 -23.55 -9.11
C ASP A 104 22.79 -23.93 -9.57
N LYS A 105 23.60 -24.43 -8.67
CA LYS A 105 25.01 -24.72 -8.95
C LYS A 105 25.26 -25.73 -10.09
N HIS A 106 24.28 -26.56 -10.41
CA HIS A 106 24.36 -27.55 -11.49
C HIS A 106 23.57 -27.14 -12.73
N PHE A 107 23.20 -25.88 -12.85
CA PHE A 107 22.30 -25.35 -13.87
C PHE A 107 22.59 -25.85 -15.28
N PHE A 108 23.83 -25.82 -15.70
CA PHE A 108 24.25 -26.26 -17.05
C PHE A 108 24.27 -27.78 -17.26
N ASN A 109 24.17 -28.57 -16.18
CA ASN A 109 24.32 -30.01 -16.23
C ASN A 109 23.00 -30.79 -16.32
N HIS A 110 21.94 -30.29 -15.70
CA HIS A 110 20.60 -30.93 -15.69
C HIS A 110 19.67 -30.40 -16.80
N ASN A 111 18.50 -31.05 -16.98
CA ASN A 111 17.48 -30.68 -17.95
C ASN A 111 16.23 -30.09 -17.26
N GLY A 112 16.39 -28.98 -16.50
CA GLY A 112 15.30 -28.30 -15.82
C GLY A 112 15.06 -28.73 -14.37
N VAL A 113 15.45 -29.95 -14.01
CA VAL A 113 15.32 -30.51 -12.66
C VAL A 113 16.65 -31.06 -12.18
N ASP A 114 17.14 -30.57 -11.04
CA ASP A 114 18.35 -31.11 -10.38
C ASP A 114 17.99 -32.21 -9.36
N TYR A 115 18.07 -33.45 -9.77
CA TYR A 115 17.78 -34.62 -8.92
C TYR A 115 18.77 -34.82 -7.78
N SER A 116 19.98 -34.25 -7.88
CA SER A 116 21.02 -34.38 -6.84
C SER A 116 20.59 -33.67 -5.54
N THR A 117 19.62 -32.77 -5.62
CA THR A 117 19.10 -32.03 -4.45
C THR A 117 18.05 -32.82 -3.65
N ILE A 118 17.42 -33.85 -4.23
CA ILE A 118 16.36 -34.65 -3.63
C ILE A 118 16.75 -35.28 -2.28
N PRO A 119 17.89 -35.94 -2.12
CA PRO A 119 18.29 -36.55 -0.84
C PRO A 119 18.40 -35.48 0.28
N ARG A 120 18.91 -34.29 -0.06
CA ARG A 120 19.03 -33.16 0.88
C ARG A 120 17.65 -32.61 1.31
N VAL A 121 16.69 -32.55 0.38
CA VAL A 121 15.31 -32.11 0.67
C VAL A 121 14.61 -33.15 1.54
N LEU A 122 14.74 -34.46 1.22
CA LEU A 122 14.12 -35.52 1.99
C LEU A 122 14.62 -35.58 3.44
N ARG A 123 15.94 -35.38 3.66
CA ARG A 123 16.51 -35.30 5.03
C ARG A 123 15.91 -34.16 5.90
N ARG A 124 15.36 -33.14 5.29
CA ARG A 124 14.76 -32.00 5.99
C ARG A 124 13.24 -32.12 6.16
N VAL A 125 12.63 -33.19 5.64
CA VAL A 125 11.21 -33.45 5.85
C VAL A 125 10.95 -33.73 7.33
N ARG A 126 9.96 -33.07 7.90
CA ARG A 126 9.57 -33.25 9.29
C ARG A 126 8.74 -34.53 9.45
N THR A 127 9.42 -35.66 9.51
CA THR A 127 8.82 -37.00 9.60
C THR A 127 7.94 -37.16 10.84
N ALA A 128 8.31 -36.56 11.98
CA ALA A 128 7.51 -36.58 13.20
C ALA A 128 6.13 -35.90 13.00
N THR A 129 6.09 -34.78 12.28
CA THR A 129 4.82 -34.07 11.96
C THR A 129 3.97 -34.90 11.00
N LEU A 130 4.60 -35.57 10.03
CA LEU A 130 3.93 -36.45 9.08
C LEU A 130 3.29 -37.65 9.81
N LEU A 131 4.06 -38.35 10.67
CA LEU A 131 3.60 -39.51 11.44
C LEU A 131 2.49 -39.12 12.43
N ALA A 132 2.58 -37.95 13.09
CA ALA A 132 1.53 -37.48 14.00
C ALA A 132 0.21 -37.25 13.26
N ARG A 133 0.25 -36.71 12.04
CA ARG A 133 -0.95 -36.51 11.19
C ARG A 133 -1.54 -37.82 10.68
N MET A 134 -0.70 -38.76 10.25
CA MET A 134 -1.15 -40.09 9.85
C MET A 134 -1.81 -40.84 10.99
N ALA A 135 -1.37 -40.61 12.24
CA ALA A 135 -1.97 -41.19 13.44
C ALA A 135 -3.22 -40.42 13.96
N GLY A 136 -3.73 -39.41 13.22
CA GLY A 136 -4.88 -38.59 13.63
C GLY A 136 -4.63 -37.67 14.84
N ARG A 137 -3.39 -37.49 15.24
CA ARG A 137 -2.97 -36.70 16.44
C ARG A 137 -2.43 -35.31 16.13
N GLY A 138 -2.65 -34.78 14.94
CA GLY A 138 -2.20 -33.45 14.56
C GLY A 138 -3.31 -32.41 14.68
N PRO A 139 -3.00 -31.11 14.90
CA PRO A 139 -4.01 -30.07 14.88
C PRO A 139 -4.70 -30.04 13.51
N ALA A 140 -6.01 -30.00 13.53
CA ALA A 140 -6.85 -29.86 12.34
C ALA A 140 -6.45 -28.55 11.64
N ALA A 141 -6.27 -28.64 10.33
CA ALA A 141 -6.15 -27.60 9.29
C ALA A 141 -6.12 -26.13 9.75
N GLU A 142 -5.22 -25.74 10.65
CA GLU A 142 -4.94 -24.34 10.93
C GLU A 142 -4.03 -23.78 9.85
N ALA A 143 -4.37 -22.58 9.36
CA ALA A 143 -3.61 -21.86 8.32
C ALA A 143 -2.12 -21.64 8.67
N ASP A 144 -1.76 -21.71 9.96
CA ASP A 144 -0.43 -21.48 10.50
C ASP A 144 0.38 -22.76 10.81
N ALA A 145 -0.13 -23.94 10.47
CA ALA A 145 0.62 -25.17 10.71
C ALA A 145 1.93 -25.20 9.88
N PRO A 146 3.10 -25.52 10.50
CA PRO A 146 4.37 -25.51 9.81
C PRO A 146 4.38 -26.47 8.62
N ALA A 147 4.94 -26.00 7.48
CA ALA A 147 5.05 -26.80 6.28
C ALA A 147 5.87 -28.07 6.55
N ILE A 148 5.38 -29.22 6.08
CA ILE A 148 6.09 -30.53 6.21
C ILE A 148 7.34 -30.54 5.34
N PHE A 149 7.27 -29.88 4.19
CA PHE A 149 8.36 -29.83 3.23
C PHE A 149 9.12 -28.50 3.34
N PRO A 150 10.46 -28.52 3.48
CA PRO A 150 11.25 -27.30 3.55
C PRO A 150 11.27 -26.55 2.21
N GLN A 151 11.32 -25.24 2.26
CA GLN A 151 11.59 -24.41 1.08
C GLN A 151 13.09 -24.55 0.70
N GLY A 152 13.38 -24.62 -0.63
CA GLY A 152 14.72 -24.69 -1.18
C GLY A 152 14.90 -25.93 -2.09
N GLY A 153 15.71 -25.78 -3.15
CA GLY A 153 15.97 -26.82 -4.12
C GLY A 153 15.22 -26.69 -5.45
N SER A 154 14.59 -25.53 -5.72
CA SER A 154 14.07 -25.19 -7.05
C SER A 154 15.23 -24.75 -7.95
N THR A 155 15.28 -25.25 -9.18
CA THR A 155 16.24 -24.80 -10.20
C THR A 155 15.85 -23.42 -10.75
N ILE A 156 16.79 -22.75 -11.43
CA ILE A 156 16.55 -21.50 -12.16
C ILE A 156 15.37 -21.66 -13.12
N THR A 157 15.33 -22.76 -13.90
CA THR A 157 14.25 -23.06 -14.83
C THR A 157 12.91 -23.21 -14.12
N GLN A 158 12.86 -23.88 -12.96
CA GLN A 158 11.63 -24.02 -12.17
C GLN A 158 11.13 -22.70 -11.62
N GLN A 159 12.05 -21.84 -11.19
CA GLN A 159 11.66 -20.49 -10.70
C GLN A 159 11.09 -19.64 -11.85
N LEU A 160 11.72 -19.70 -13.02
CA LEU A 160 11.28 -18.98 -14.21
C LEU A 160 9.92 -19.49 -14.71
N VAL A 161 9.74 -20.82 -14.82
CA VAL A 161 8.49 -21.48 -15.18
C VAL A 161 7.35 -21.12 -14.23
N ARG A 162 7.61 -21.16 -12.93
CA ARG A 162 6.64 -20.77 -11.92
C ARG A 162 6.16 -19.34 -12.11
N GLY A 163 7.09 -18.42 -12.33
CA GLY A 163 6.77 -17.02 -12.53
C GLY A 163 6.13 -16.74 -13.90
N TYR A 164 6.51 -17.41 -14.96
CA TYR A 164 6.06 -17.14 -16.32
C TYR A 164 4.76 -17.87 -16.69
N PHE A 165 4.65 -19.16 -16.36
CA PHE A 165 3.52 -20.01 -16.78
C PHE A 165 2.51 -20.33 -15.67
N LEU A 166 2.92 -20.30 -14.37
CA LEU A 166 2.10 -20.77 -13.25
C LEU A 166 1.63 -19.65 -12.31
N LYS A 167 1.52 -18.42 -12.79
CA LYS A 167 1.20 -17.25 -11.96
C LYS A 167 -0.13 -17.37 -11.20
N GLY A 168 -1.16 -17.89 -11.85
CA GLY A 168 -2.46 -18.08 -11.22
C GLY A 168 -2.50 -19.14 -10.11
N VAL A 169 -1.52 -20.04 -10.07
CA VAL A 169 -1.42 -21.11 -9.06
C VAL A 169 -0.74 -20.62 -7.77
N THR A 170 0.11 -19.61 -7.87
CA THR A 170 0.83 -19.05 -6.72
C THR A 170 -0.03 -18.13 -5.87
N SER A 171 -1.04 -17.50 -6.44
CA SER A 171 -1.95 -16.55 -5.76
C SER A 171 -3.14 -17.21 -5.05
N GLY A 172 -3.28 -18.51 -5.11
CA GLY A 172 -4.40 -19.23 -4.46
C GLY A 172 -5.75 -19.15 -5.19
N GLU A 173 -5.82 -18.41 -6.31
CA GLU A 173 -7.09 -18.07 -6.96
C GLU A 173 -7.49 -18.98 -8.12
N ASN A 174 -6.59 -19.83 -8.66
CA ASN A 174 -6.93 -20.67 -9.80
C ASN A 174 -6.77 -22.16 -9.55
N SER A 175 -7.88 -22.78 -9.22
CA SER A 175 -8.06 -24.24 -9.20
C SER A 175 -8.03 -24.89 -10.60
N TYR A 176 -7.98 -24.12 -11.70
CA TYR A 176 -8.07 -24.64 -13.07
C TYR A 176 -6.87 -25.49 -13.51
N LEU A 177 -5.66 -25.11 -13.15
CA LEU A 177 -4.47 -25.94 -13.43
C LEU A 177 -4.40 -27.17 -12.51
N LEU A 178 -4.95 -27.07 -11.31
CA LEU A 178 -5.10 -28.17 -10.38
C LEU A 178 -6.23 -29.15 -10.80
N GLN A 179 -7.15 -28.75 -11.69
CA GLN A 179 -8.18 -29.64 -12.22
C GLN A 179 -7.60 -30.71 -13.16
N GLY A 180 -6.50 -30.44 -13.86
CA GLY A 180 -5.74 -31.46 -14.58
C GLY A 180 -5.07 -32.48 -13.64
N LEU A 181 -4.60 -32.02 -12.46
CA LEU A 181 -4.13 -32.82 -11.33
C LEU A 181 -5.26 -33.33 -10.42
N GLY A 182 -6.52 -33.02 -10.71
CA GLY A 182 -7.71 -33.49 -9.96
C GLY A 182 -7.88 -35.01 -9.90
N ARG A 183 -6.95 -35.77 -10.48
CA ARG A 183 -6.77 -37.23 -10.28
C ARG A 183 -5.78 -37.58 -9.17
N LEU A 184 -5.07 -36.61 -8.55
CA LEU A 184 -4.39 -36.89 -7.29
C LEU A 184 -5.48 -37.27 -6.27
N PRO A 185 -5.42 -38.48 -5.69
CA PRO A 185 -6.51 -38.97 -4.87
C PRO A 185 -6.82 -37.97 -3.73
N ARG A 186 -8.10 -37.74 -3.46
CA ARG A 186 -8.57 -36.98 -2.27
C ARG A 186 -7.91 -37.48 -0.98
N SER A 187 -7.46 -38.74 -0.97
CA SER A 187 -6.62 -39.35 0.06
C SER A 187 -5.33 -38.60 0.35
N LEU A 188 -4.67 -38.02 -0.64
CA LEU A 188 -3.43 -37.25 -0.42
C LEU A 188 -3.73 -35.96 0.35
N SER A 189 -4.85 -35.29 0.05
CA SER A 189 -5.31 -34.10 0.78
C SER A 189 -5.73 -34.45 2.20
N PHE A 190 -6.29 -35.61 2.42
CA PHE A 190 -6.67 -36.11 3.74
C PHE A 190 -5.43 -36.38 4.62
N VAL A 191 -4.40 -37.03 4.06
CA VAL A 191 -3.18 -37.40 4.81
C VAL A 191 -2.24 -36.21 5.02
N LEU A 192 -2.05 -35.36 3.99
CA LEU A 192 -1.06 -34.29 4.02
C LEU A 192 -1.65 -32.92 4.39
N GLY A 193 -2.97 -32.78 4.33
CA GLY A 193 -3.66 -31.50 4.37
C GLY A 193 -3.64 -30.76 3.02
N ALA A 194 -4.67 -29.96 2.75
CA ALA A 194 -4.85 -29.29 1.45
C ALA A 194 -3.66 -28.41 1.05
N ARG A 195 -3.06 -27.68 1.98
CA ARG A 195 -1.88 -26.82 1.73
C ARG A 195 -0.67 -27.60 1.20
N ASN A 196 -0.35 -28.75 1.81
CA ASN A 196 0.80 -29.57 1.38
C ASN A 196 0.49 -30.31 0.08
N ALA A 197 -0.74 -30.79 -0.12
CA ALA A 197 -1.17 -31.42 -1.36
C ALA A 197 -1.07 -30.42 -2.55
N ASN A 198 -1.55 -29.21 -2.37
CA ASN A 198 -1.44 -28.13 -3.38
C ASN A 198 0.03 -27.77 -3.67
N MET A 199 0.89 -27.77 -2.66
CA MET A 199 2.31 -27.52 -2.83
C MET A 199 2.99 -28.62 -3.65
N ILE A 200 2.66 -29.89 -3.41
CA ILE A 200 3.18 -31.03 -4.17
C ILE A 200 2.68 -30.97 -5.62
N ALA A 201 1.39 -30.72 -5.82
CA ALA A 201 0.79 -30.58 -7.14
C ALA A 201 1.46 -29.48 -7.96
N ARG A 202 1.61 -28.30 -7.37
CA ARG A 202 2.35 -27.19 -7.98
C ARG A 202 3.79 -27.59 -8.32
N LYS A 203 4.47 -28.27 -7.40
CA LYS A 203 5.87 -28.67 -7.64
C LYS A 203 6.01 -29.69 -8.76
N ALA A 204 5.07 -30.62 -8.88
CA ALA A 204 5.00 -31.55 -10.00
C ALA A 204 4.82 -30.82 -11.34
N GLU A 205 3.94 -29.82 -11.37
CA GLU A 205 3.72 -29.00 -12.56
C GLU A 205 4.94 -28.12 -12.91
N GLU A 206 5.59 -27.52 -11.91
CA GLU A 206 6.86 -26.82 -12.11
C GLU A 206 7.92 -27.76 -12.76
N MET A 207 8.01 -29.01 -12.31
CA MET A 207 8.95 -29.99 -12.86
C MET A 207 8.56 -30.37 -14.30
N ARG A 208 7.28 -30.67 -14.56
CA ARG A 208 6.77 -31.03 -15.88
C ARG A 208 7.06 -29.97 -16.92
N LEU A 209 6.68 -28.72 -16.62
CA LEU A 209 6.89 -27.58 -17.51
C LEU A 209 8.37 -27.21 -17.67
N SER A 210 9.20 -27.43 -16.63
CA SER A 210 10.64 -27.17 -16.73
C SER A 210 11.34 -28.16 -17.66
N LEU A 211 10.97 -29.45 -17.60
CA LEU A 211 11.49 -30.45 -18.53
C LEU A 211 11.04 -30.16 -19.97
N TRP A 212 9.79 -29.76 -20.13
CA TRP A 212 9.23 -29.43 -21.44
C TRP A 212 9.91 -28.21 -22.04
N ILE A 213 9.97 -27.07 -21.33
CA ILE A 213 10.52 -25.81 -21.87
C ILE A 213 12.01 -25.92 -22.19
N GLU A 214 12.79 -26.67 -21.42
CA GLU A 214 14.19 -26.91 -21.74
C GLU A 214 14.39 -27.74 -23.03
N GLY A 215 13.46 -28.67 -23.28
CA GLY A 215 13.40 -29.38 -24.54
C GLY A 215 13.10 -28.49 -25.73
N GLU A 216 12.08 -27.59 -25.57
CA GLU A 216 11.69 -26.60 -26.59
C GLU A 216 12.85 -25.64 -26.89
N MET A 217 13.44 -25.05 -25.84
CA MET A 217 14.59 -24.17 -25.98
C MET A 217 15.79 -24.85 -26.64
N THR A 218 16.05 -26.13 -26.30
CA THR A 218 17.13 -26.89 -26.94
C THR A 218 16.87 -27.09 -28.42
N ARG A 219 15.65 -27.42 -28.82
CA ARG A 219 15.27 -27.51 -30.24
C ARG A 219 15.38 -26.16 -30.96
N ARG A 220 14.92 -25.08 -30.32
CA ARG A 220 14.96 -23.73 -30.88
C ARG A 220 16.36 -23.19 -31.10
N PHE A 221 17.26 -23.38 -30.14
CA PHE A 221 18.61 -22.81 -30.16
C PHE A 221 19.71 -23.80 -30.60
N GLY A 222 19.35 -25.03 -31.00
CA GLY A 222 20.23 -26.02 -31.60
C GLY A 222 21.19 -26.70 -30.64
N SER A 223 21.32 -26.23 -29.39
CA SER A 223 22.17 -26.89 -28.40
C SER A 223 21.66 -26.65 -26.97
N LYS A 224 21.93 -27.64 -26.09
CA LYS A 224 21.61 -27.52 -24.66
C LYS A 224 22.32 -26.32 -24.03
N ARG A 225 23.58 -26.11 -24.37
CA ARG A 225 24.37 -25.00 -23.82
C ARG A 225 23.74 -23.66 -24.14
N ARG A 226 23.42 -23.42 -25.42
CA ARG A 226 22.75 -22.14 -25.83
C ARG A 226 21.38 -22.00 -25.23
N ALA A 227 20.59 -23.06 -25.15
CA ALA A 227 19.28 -23.04 -24.46
C ALA A 227 19.40 -22.59 -22.99
N LYS A 228 20.41 -23.12 -22.27
CA LYS A 228 20.68 -22.73 -20.88
C LYS A 228 21.09 -21.27 -20.75
N GLU A 229 21.91 -20.76 -21.63
CA GLU A 229 22.33 -19.36 -21.68
C GLU A 229 21.10 -18.45 -21.87
N GLU A 230 20.21 -18.81 -22.79
CA GLU A 230 18.97 -18.09 -23.05
C GLU A 230 17.98 -18.17 -21.89
N ILE A 231 17.88 -19.30 -21.19
CA ILE A 231 17.07 -19.45 -19.99
C ILE A 231 17.61 -18.57 -18.85
N LEU A 232 18.94 -18.51 -18.69
CA LEU A 232 19.57 -17.66 -17.67
C LEU A 232 19.33 -16.16 -17.95
N ALA A 233 19.42 -15.75 -19.21
CA ALA A 233 19.11 -14.37 -19.62
C ALA A 233 17.66 -13.99 -19.30
N ARG A 234 16.71 -14.91 -19.57
CA ARG A 234 15.29 -14.73 -19.23
C ARG A 234 15.09 -14.64 -17.71
N TYR A 235 15.74 -15.51 -16.95
CA TYR A 235 15.70 -15.45 -15.49
C TYR A 235 16.24 -14.13 -14.96
N ALA A 236 17.43 -13.74 -15.42
CA ALA A 236 18.07 -12.51 -14.99
C ALA A 236 17.29 -11.24 -15.35
N SER A 237 16.47 -11.30 -16.40
CA SER A 237 15.58 -10.20 -16.80
C SER A 237 14.20 -10.25 -16.11
N TYR A 238 13.80 -11.42 -15.59
CA TYR A 238 12.44 -11.67 -15.11
C TYR A 238 12.29 -11.59 -13.59
N VAL A 239 13.30 -12.02 -12.83
CA VAL A 239 13.18 -12.22 -11.39
C VAL A 239 12.92 -10.91 -10.63
N TYR A 240 12.03 -10.98 -9.62
CA TYR A 240 11.72 -9.84 -8.77
C TYR A 240 12.87 -9.53 -7.81
N MET A 241 13.31 -8.28 -7.84
CA MET A 241 14.49 -7.79 -7.11
C MET A 241 14.14 -6.81 -5.97
N GLY A 242 12.85 -6.70 -5.60
CA GLY A 242 12.39 -5.76 -4.59
C GLY A 242 12.10 -4.36 -5.12
N ASN A 243 11.35 -3.58 -4.33
CA ASN A 243 11.02 -2.18 -4.64
C ASN A 243 10.43 -1.96 -6.04
N GLY A 244 9.59 -2.91 -6.50
CA GLY A 244 8.99 -2.86 -7.83
C GLY A 244 9.97 -3.12 -8.99
N ARG A 245 11.21 -3.55 -8.75
CA ARG A 245 12.22 -3.79 -9.77
C ARG A 245 12.26 -5.26 -10.17
N TYR A 246 12.31 -5.50 -11.46
CA TYR A 246 12.42 -6.83 -12.06
C TYR A 246 13.67 -6.91 -12.93
N GLY A 247 14.46 -7.97 -12.73
CA GLY A 247 15.70 -8.21 -13.42
C GLY A 247 16.92 -7.52 -12.81
N PHE A 248 18.06 -8.13 -13.06
CA PHE A 248 19.36 -7.72 -12.49
C PHE A 248 19.84 -6.37 -13.02
N ALA A 249 19.60 -6.07 -14.30
CA ALA A 249 20.02 -4.80 -14.88
C ALA A 249 19.27 -3.61 -14.25
N THR A 250 17.97 -3.75 -14.08
CA THR A 250 17.15 -2.73 -13.41
C THR A 250 17.54 -2.59 -11.94
N ALA A 251 17.83 -3.70 -11.26
CA ALA A 251 18.27 -3.70 -9.87
C ALA A 251 19.65 -3.05 -9.70
N ALA A 252 20.61 -3.34 -10.58
CA ALA A 252 21.94 -2.70 -10.57
C ALA A 252 21.83 -1.17 -10.73
N GLN A 253 21.01 -0.74 -11.68
CA GLN A 253 20.75 0.68 -11.88
C GLN A 253 20.03 1.31 -10.68
N TYR A 254 19.09 0.58 -10.08
CA TYR A 254 18.34 1.07 -8.93
C TYR A 254 19.19 1.16 -7.67
N TYR A 255 19.86 0.08 -7.27
CA TYR A 255 20.61 0.04 -6.01
C TYR A 255 21.96 0.76 -6.06
N PHE A 256 22.65 0.72 -7.22
CA PHE A 256 24.03 1.18 -7.33
C PHE A 256 24.23 2.30 -8.35
N ARG A 257 23.21 2.67 -9.14
CA ARG A 257 23.32 3.59 -10.30
C ARG A 257 24.40 3.18 -11.30
N ARG A 258 24.65 1.91 -11.40
CA ARG A 258 25.61 1.35 -12.33
C ARG A 258 24.90 0.47 -13.35
N PRO A 259 25.21 0.60 -14.65
CA PRO A 259 24.77 -0.41 -15.64
C PRO A 259 25.27 -1.80 -15.23
N LEU A 260 24.43 -2.82 -15.37
CA LEU A 260 24.83 -4.20 -15.04
C LEU A 260 26.10 -4.62 -15.79
N ALA A 261 26.19 -4.26 -17.08
CA ALA A 261 27.32 -4.56 -17.94
C ALA A 261 28.65 -3.91 -17.48
N SER A 262 28.62 -2.92 -16.57
CA SER A 262 29.84 -2.30 -16.02
C SER A 262 30.48 -3.07 -14.87
N LEU A 263 29.82 -4.13 -14.38
CA LEU A 263 30.38 -4.94 -13.28
C LEU A 263 31.47 -5.87 -13.80
N THR A 264 32.57 -5.92 -13.07
CA THR A 264 33.77 -6.71 -13.38
C THR A 264 34.01 -7.79 -12.33
N ALA A 265 35.06 -8.57 -12.48
CA ALA A 265 35.44 -9.57 -11.47
C ALA A 265 35.72 -8.94 -10.08
N ASP A 266 36.17 -7.69 -10.06
CA ASP A 266 36.43 -6.95 -8.81
C ASP A 266 35.14 -6.56 -8.06
N ASP A 267 33.97 -6.60 -8.72
CA ASP A 267 32.66 -6.31 -8.15
C ASP A 267 31.95 -7.57 -7.61
N ALA A 268 32.70 -8.59 -7.22
CA ALA A 268 32.13 -9.86 -6.74
C ALA A 268 31.19 -9.69 -5.53
N ASP A 269 31.46 -8.74 -4.64
CA ASP A 269 30.61 -8.40 -3.50
C ASP A 269 29.27 -7.80 -3.96
N THR A 270 29.29 -6.94 -4.96
CA THR A 270 28.09 -6.33 -5.57
C THR A 270 27.27 -7.37 -6.35
N ALA A 271 27.92 -8.23 -7.13
CA ALA A 271 27.26 -9.34 -7.83
C ALA A 271 26.62 -10.32 -6.85
N ALA A 272 27.32 -10.67 -5.76
CA ALA A 272 26.81 -11.52 -4.71
C ALA A 272 25.61 -10.91 -3.96
N LEU A 273 25.63 -9.60 -3.73
CA LEU A 273 24.52 -8.89 -3.13
C LEU A 273 23.28 -8.97 -4.04
N LEU A 274 23.43 -8.65 -5.33
CA LEU A 274 22.33 -8.79 -6.31
C LEU A 274 21.77 -10.21 -6.35
N ALA A 275 22.63 -11.24 -6.46
CA ALA A 275 22.21 -12.63 -6.51
C ALA A 275 21.57 -13.12 -5.19
N GLY A 276 21.81 -12.41 -4.10
CA GLY A 276 21.20 -12.69 -2.80
C GLY A 276 19.74 -12.25 -2.67
N ILE A 277 19.33 -11.21 -3.39
CA ILE A 277 18.02 -10.52 -3.26
C ILE A 277 16.83 -11.43 -3.62
N PRO A 278 16.80 -12.21 -4.72
CA PRO A 278 15.61 -12.92 -5.17
C PRO A 278 14.99 -13.87 -4.14
N LYS A 279 15.77 -14.38 -3.22
CA LYS A 279 15.31 -15.32 -2.18
C LYS A 279 14.28 -14.69 -1.23
N SER A 280 14.51 -13.46 -0.83
CA SER A 280 13.58 -12.63 -0.03
C SER A 280 13.92 -11.16 -0.24
N PRO A 281 13.35 -10.51 -1.26
CA PRO A 281 13.69 -9.13 -1.59
C PRO A 281 13.46 -8.14 -0.45
N ARG A 282 12.44 -8.39 0.39
CA ARG A 282 12.17 -7.58 1.57
C ARG A 282 13.31 -7.60 2.58
N ASP A 283 13.93 -8.77 2.78
CA ASP A 283 14.92 -8.99 3.85
C ASP A 283 16.36 -8.78 3.38
N TYR A 284 16.63 -8.93 2.07
CA TYR A 284 17.99 -9.00 1.52
C TYR A 284 18.34 -7.86 0.56
N ALA A 285 17.38 -6.98 0.20
CA ALA A 285 17.70 -5.78 -0.56
C ALA A 285 18.38 -4.72 0.32
N LEU A 286 19.12 -3.78 -0.30
CA LEU A 286 19.78 -2.67 0.41
C LEU A 286 18.80 -1.74 1.16
N THR A 287 17.52 -1.81 0.83
CA THR A 287 16.44 -1.08 1.51
C THR A 287 15.96 -1.75 2.80
N SER A 288 16.46 -2.94 3.14
CA SER A 288 16.12 -3.63 4.38
C SER A 288 16.67 -2.86 5.59
N SER A 289 15.85 -2.76 6.63
CA SER A 289 16.27 -2.19 7.92
C SER A 289 17.28 -3.08 8.67
N ASP A 290 17.33 -4.39 8.37
CA ASP A 290 18.30 -5.33 8.96
C ASP A 290 19.55 -5.45 8.09
N VAL A 291 20.44 -4.47 8.21
CA VAL A 291 21.74 -4.41 7.51
C VAL A 291 22.60 -5.65 7.77
N ALA A 292 22.54 -6.20 8.99
CA ALA A 292 23.30 -7.40 9.36
C ALA A 292 22.81 -8.63 8.58
N ASN A 293 21.51 -8.73 8.33
CA ASN A 293 20.93 -9.80 7.53
C ASN A 293 21.34 -9.71 6.05
N VAL A 294 21.34 -8.50 5.51
CA VAL A 294 21.82 -8.23 4.14
C VAL A 294 23.29 -8.65 3.99
N LEU A 295 24.15 -8.25 4.92
CA LEU A 295 25.57 -8.65 4.96
C LEU A 295 25.75 -10.16 5.05
N ARG A 296 25.01 -10.82 5.94
CA ARG A 296 25.07 -12.29 6.08
C ARG A 296 24.70 -12.98 4.78
N ARG A 297 23.65 -12.50 4.10
CA ARG A 297 23.20 -13.08 2.82
C ARG A 297 24.22 -12.88 1.71
N ARG A 298 24.79 -11.66 1.56
CA ARG A 298 25.89 -11.40 0.62
C ARG A 298 27.08 -12.32 0.86
N ASN A 299 27.54 -12.42 2.11
CA ASN A 299 28.70 -13.23 2.46
C ASN A 299 28.44 -14.74 2.25
N GLN A 300 27.20 -15.19 2.46
CA GLN A 300 26.80 -16.55 2.11
C GLN A 300 26.90 -16.80 0.60
N THR A 301 26.45 -15.86 -0.23
CA THR A 301 26.58 -15.95 -1.69
C THR A 301 28.04 -15.99 -2.12
N LEU A 302 28.90 -15.11 -1.58
CA LEU A 302 30.34 -15.11 -1.84
C LEU A 302 30.99 -16.47 -1.49
N THR A 303 30.59 -17.03 -0.35
CA THR A 303 31.08 -18.36 0.06
C THR A 303 30.65 -19.45 -0.93
N LEU A 304 29.44 -19.40 -1.45
CA LEU A 304 28.92 -20.29 -2.46
C LEU A 304 29.69 -20.14 -3.79
N MET A 305 29.99 -18.91 -4.21
CA MET A 305 30.81 -18.63 -5.41
C MET A 305 32.21 -19.27 -5.27
N ALA A 306 32.85 -19.06 -4.12
CA ALA A 306 34.15 -19.67 -3.87
C ALA A 306 34.10 -21.21 -3.80
N ALA A 307 33.08 -21.79 -3.18
CA ALA A 307 32.88 -23.24 -3.12
C ALA A 307 32.60 -23.87 -4.48
N ASN A 308 32.13 -23.11 -5.45
CA ASN A 308 31.91 -23.54 -6.84
C ASN A 308 33.09 -23.18 -7.77
N GLY A 309 34.19 -22.64 -7.22
CA GLY A 309 35.41 -22.32 -7.99
C GLY A 309 35.34 -21.03 -8.79
N PHE A 310 34.30 -20.18 -8.59
CA PHE A 310 34.17 -18.90 -9.27
C PHE A 310 34.96 -17.76 -8.61
N LEU A 311 35.38 -17.94 -7.36
CA LEU A 311 36.25 -17.00 -6.65
C LEU A 311 37.44 -17.73 -6.03
N THR A 312 38.60 -17.09 -6.08
CA THR A 312 39.75 -17.52 -5.30
C THR A 312 39.53 -17.24 -3.81
N ARG A 313 40.26 -17.95 -2.94
CA ARG A 313 40.20 -17.71 -1.49
C ARG A 313 40.59 -16.27 -1.11
N ALA A 314 41.55 -15.69 -1.83
CA ALA A 314 42.01 -14.32 -1.62
C ALA A 314 40.89 -13.32 -1.99
N ALA A 315 40.28 -13.48 -3.17
CA ALA A 315 39.16 -12.64 -3.62
C ALA A 315 37.94 -12.74 -2.68
N LEU A 316 37.65 -13.94 -2.17
CA LEU A 316 36.58 -14.13 -1.17
C LEU A 316 36.83 -13.30 0.10
N VAL A 317 38.06 -13.39 0.66
CA VAL A 317 38.40 -12.66 1.90
C VAL A 317 38.33 -11.16 1.68
N GLU A 318 38.80 -10.67 0.54
CA GLU A 318 38.71 -9.26 0.20
C GLU A 318 37.26 -8.81 0.02
N ALA A 319 36.45 -9.52 -0.73
CA ALA A 319 35.04 -9.18 -0.98
C ALA A 319 34.21 -9.18 0.33
N ILE A 320 34.48 -10.09 1.26
CA ILE A 320 33.78 -10.13 2.57
C ILE A 320 34.12 -8.90 3.42
N ARG A 321 35.35 -8.39 3.35
CA ARG A 321 35.81 -7.21 4.11
C ARG A 321 35.18 -5.91 3.63
N ARG A 322 34.74 -5.84 2.38
CA ARG A 322 34.12 -4.64 1.84
C ARG A 322 32.80 -4.33 2.56
N PRO A 323 32.57 -3.06 2.96
CA PRO A 323 31.30 -2.64 3.50
C PRO A 323 30.18 -2.80 2.45
N LEU A 324 28.91 -2.77 2.88
CA LEU A 324 27.84 -2.65 1.91
C LEU A 324 27.98 -1.30 1.15
N PRO A 325 27.78 -1.32 -0.17
CA PRO A 325 27.76 -0.07 -0.93
C PRO A 325 26.64 0.82 -0.39
N ALA A 326 26.93 2.10 -0.24
CA ALA A 326 25.89 3.07 0.07
C ALA A 326 24.86 3.04 -1.07
N MET A 327 23.58 2.91 -0.70
CA MET A 327 22.53 3.01 -1.69
C MET A 327 22.63 4.41 -2.33
N ALA A 328 22.76 4.46 -3.65
CA ALA A 328 22.86 5.72 -4.35
C ALA A 328 21.62 6.56 -4.05
N ALA A 329 21.81 7.79 -3.59
CA ALA A 329 20.70 8.71 -3.36
C ALA A 329 19.86 8.79 -4.65
N HIS A 330 18.62 8.34 -4.57
CA HIS A 330 17.71 8.36 -5.71
C HIS A 330 17.32 9.83 -5.97
N ARG A 331 18.02 10.46 -6.90
CA ARG A 331 17.34 11.47 -7.72
C ARG A 331 16.40 10.64 -8.62
N GLY A 332 15.21 10.32 -8.08
CA GLY A 332 14.26 9.44 -8.76
C GLY A 332 14.07 9.92 -10.18
N LEU A 333 14.05 8.99 -11.12
CA LEU A 333 13.37 9.24 -12.39
C LEU A 333 12.04 9.83 -11.98
N ARG A 334 11.82 11.12 -12.32
CA ARG A 334 10.66 11.89 -11.87
C ARG A 334 9.43 11.33 -12.55
N THR A 335 8.86 10.30 -11.97
CA THR A 335 7.47 9.95 -12.29
C THR A 335 6.61 10.97 -11.58
N PRO A 336 5.96 11.88 -12.29
CA PRO A 336 5.21 12.97 -11.66
C PRO A 336 4.09 12.44 -10.76
N ALA A 337 3.69 11.16 -10.92
CA ALA A 337 2.53 10.56 -10.27
C ALA A 337 2.83 9.23 -9.56
N ALA A 338 3.99 9.05 -8.95
CA ALA A 338 4.39 7.79 -8.30
C ALA A 338 3.37 7.28 -7.27
N SER A 339 2.82 8.17 -6.42
CA SER A 339 1.78 7.82 -5.44
C SER A 339 0.50 7.37 -6.12
N ALA A 340 0.08 8.07 -7.18
CA ALA A 340 -1.12 7.73 -7.95
C ALA A 340 -1.00 6.36 -8.63
N VAL A 341 0.17 6.00 -9.16
CA VAL A 341 0.42 4.67 -9.72
C VAL A 341 0.31 3.57 -8.67
N GLY A 342 0.89 3.77 -7.49
CA GLY A 342 0.74 2.86 -6.35
C GLY A 342 -0.74 2.67 -5.96
N HIS A 343 -1.52 3.76 -5.98
CA HIS A 343 -2.96 3.72 -5.72
C HIS A 343 -3.74 2.97 -6.81
N VAL A 344 -3.44 3.20 -8.09
CA VAL A 344 -4.00 2.44 -9.22
C VAL A 344 -3.83 0.93 -9.00
N ILE A 345 -2.63 0.49 -8.64
CA ILE A 345 -2.34 -0.92 -8.39
C ILE A 345 -3.18 -1.48 -7.23
N LYS A 346 -3.36 -0.70 -6.15
CA LYS A 346 -4.20 -1.10 -5.02
C LYS A 346 -5.66 -1.18 -5.40
N GLU A 347 -6.17 -0.21 -6.14
CA GLU A 347 -7.57 -0.18 -6.58
C GLU A 347 -7.87 -1.32 -7.55
N LEU A 348 -6.96 -1.68 -8.47
CA LEU A 348 -7.09 -2.86 -9.33
C LEU A 348 -7.26 -4.14 -8.50
N ARG A 349 -6.44 -4.32 -7.48
CA ARG A 349 -6.53 -5.48 -6.57
C ARG A 349 -7.86 -5.52 -5.84
N SER A 350 -8.32 -4.38 -5.29
CA SER A 350 -9.57 -4.31 -4.52
C SER A 350 -10.81 -4.60 -5.36
N ARG A 351 -10.76 -4.34 -6.67
CA ARG A 351 -11.84 -4.62 -7.61
C ARG A 351 -11.84 -6.07 -8.14
N GLY A 352 -10.89 -6.90 -7.72
CA GLY A 352 -10.76 -8.29 -8.18
C GLY A 352 -10.50 -8.42 -9.70
N VAL A 353 -10.09 -7.34 -10.36
CA VAL A 353 -9.92 -7.31 -11.82
C VAL A 353 -8.65 -8.04 -12.23
N THR A 354 -7.63 -8.10 -11.34
CA THR A 354 -6.30 -8.58 -11.72
C THR A 354 -5.46 -9.03 -10.53
N ASN A 355 -4.35 -9.73 -10.81
CA ASN A 355 -3.25 -9.95 -9.89
C ASN A 355 -2.41 -8.65 -9.68
N GLY A 356 -2.96 -7.48 -9.97
CA GLY A 356 -2.38 -6.18 -9.69
C GLY A 356 -1.21 -5.82 -10.60
N LEU A 357 -0.08 -5.42 -10.00
CA LEU A 357 1.12 -4.99 -10.72
C LEU A 357 1.61 -6.00 -11.76
N GLU A 358 1.41 -7.29 -11.51
CA GLU A 358 1.89 -8.35 -12.39
C GLU A 358 1.18 -8.38 -13.74
N ASP A 359 -0.14 -8.19 -13.77
CA ASP A 359 -0.89 -8.13 -15.04
C ASP A 359 -0.63 -6.84 -15.81
N LEU A 360 -0.39 -5.71 -15.11
CA LEU A 360 0.12 -4.49 -15.72
C LEU A 360 1.51 -4.69 -16.32
N LEU A 361 2.44 -5.32 -15.60
CA LEU A 361 3.80 -5.60 -16.10
C LEU A 361 3.83 -6.60 -17.24
N GLN A 362 2.75 -7.39 -17.41
CA GLN A 362 2.60 -8.34 -18.51
C GLN A 362 1.89 -7.76 -19.74
N GLY A 363 1.51 -6.49 -19.69
CA GLY A 363 0.86 -5.81 -20.81
C GLY A 363 -0.53 -6.31 -21.16
N ARG A 364 -1.18 -7.01 -20.24
CA ARG A 364 -2.55 -7.50 -20.45
C ARG A 364 -3.61 -6.44 -20.22
N LEU A 365 -3.22 -5.31 -19.62
CA LEU A 365 -4.12 -4.25 -19.23
C LEU A 365 -3.57 -2.88 -19.61
N ASP A 366 -4.43 -2.07 -20.17
CA ASP A 366 -4.29 -0.63 -20.24
C ASP A 366 -5.24 0.00 -19.21
N VAL A 367 -4.69 0.79 -18.30
CA VAL A 367 -5.46 1.45 -17.24
C VAL A 367 -5.53 2.94 -17.51
N TYR A 368 -6.73 3.45 -17.62
CA TYR A 368 -6.98 4.89 -17.70
C TYR A 368 -7.33 5.40 -16.31
N SER A 369 -6.50 6.28 -15.79
CA SER A 369 -6.73 6.90 -14.49
C SER A 369 -7.60 8.14 -14.59
N THR A 370 -7.99 8.67 -13.45
CA THR A 370 -8.68 9.97 -13.35
C THR A 370 -7.72 11.13 -13.15
N VAL A 371 -6.43 10.84 -12.98
CA VAL A 371 -5.38 11.84 -12.73
C VAL A 371 -5.14 12.69 -13.97
N ASP A 372 -5.07 14.01 -13.80
CA ASP A 372 -4.56 14.92 -14.81
C ASP A 372 -3.08 15.24 -14.48
N VAL A 373 -2.17 14.89 -15.39
CA VAL A 373 -0.73 15.07 -15.17
C VAL A 373 -0.35 16.54 -14.92
N ARG A 374 -1.11 17.49 -15.47
CA ARG A 374 -0.87 18.93 -15.28
C ARG A 374 -1.26 19.34 -13.85
N VAL A 375 -2.40 18.86 -13.35
CA VAL A 375 -2.81 19.08 -11.94
C VAL A 375 -1.81 18.41 -11.00
N GLN A 376 -1.34 17.21 -11.34
CA GLN A 376 -0.33 16.50 -10.57
C GLN A 376 0.99 17.28 -10.46
N GLN A 377 1.45 17.89 -11.56
CA GLN A 377 2.66 18.73 -11.54
C GLN A 377 2.47 19.97 -10.66
N ILE A 378 1.29 20.62 -10.74
CA ILE A 378 0.95 21.75 -9.87
C ILE A 378 1.01 21.35 -8.40
N VAL A 379 0.46 20.18 -8.05
CA VAL A 379 0.48 19.64 -6.69
C VAL A 379 1.91 19.39 -6.21
N ASN A 380 2.72 18.72 -7.01
CA ASN A 380 4.11 18.42 -6.67
C ASN A 380 4.92 19.70 -6.44
N ASP A 381 4.79 20.68 -7.35
CA ASP A 381 5.47 21.98 -7.26
C ASP A 381 5.03 22.79 -6.04
N ALA A 382 3.74 22.78 -5.73
CA ALA A 382 3.21 23.51 -4.59
C ALA A 382 3.65 22.87 -3.27
N LEU A 383 3.60 21.53 -3.19
CA LEU A 383 4.08 20.79 -2.03
C LEU A 383 5.56 21.05 -1.78
N GLU A 384 6.41 20.91 -2.80
CA GLU A 384 7.86 21.08 -2.64
C GLU A 384 8.22 22.53 -2.22
N ARG A 385 7.57 23.53 -2.81
CA ARG A 385 7.75 24.94 -2.37
C ARG A 385 7.33 25.17 -0.93
N GLY A 386 6.19 24.54 -0.53
CA GLY A 386 5.72 24.65 0.85
C GLY A 386 6.64 23.98 1.86
N LEU A 387 7.17 22.79 1.53
CA LEU A 387 8.15 22.09 2.36
C LEU A 387 9.46 22.89 2.46
N SER A 388 9.96 23.40 1.34
CA SER A 388 11.17 24.22 1.31
C SER A 388 11.01 25.52 2.13
N ALA A 389 9.86 26.18 2.06
CA ALA A 389 9.56 27.37 2.86
C ALA A 389 9.50 27.06 4.37
N TYR A 390 8.99 25.90 4.75
CA TYR A 390 9.04 25.42 6.13
C TYR A 390 10.50 25.12 6.55
N GLU A 391 11.24 24.38 5.75
CA GLU A 391 12.63 23.97 6.03
C GLU A 391 13.59 25.16 6.10
N THR A 392 13.33 26.24 5.36
CA THR A 392 14.07 27.51 5.50
C THR A 392 13.93 28.10 6.90
N ARG A 393 12.73 27.98 7.53
CA ARG A 393 12.54 28.41 8.92
C ARG A 393 13.11 27.40 9.92
N HIS A 394 13.25 26.13 9.52
CA HIS A 394 13.69 25.02 10.35
C HIS A 394 14.81 24.22 9.66
N PRO A 395 16.04 24.74 9.57
CA PRO A 395 17.13 24.10 8.80
C PRO A 395 17.47 22.67 9.23
N ARG A 396 17.21 22.32 10.51
CA ARG A 396 17.40 20.93 11.01
C ARG A 396 16.40 19.94 10.41
N ALA A 397 15.31 20.40 9.83
CA ALA A 397 14.30 19.60 9.18
C ALA A 397 14.54 19.42 7.68
N ALA A 398 15.61 20.01 7.13
CA ALA A 398 15.90 20.01 5.69
C ALA A 398 15.97 18.59 5.13
N GLY A 399 15.15 18.31 4.12
CA GLY A 399 15.12 17.03 3.42
C GLY A 399 14.38 15.88 4.11
N VAL A 400 13.88 16.07 5.36
CA VAL A 400 13.19 15.02 6.11
C VAL A 400 11.71 15.34 6.40
N THR A 401 11.28 16.60 6.18
CA THR A 401 9.87 16.98 6.28
C THR A 401 9.06 16.31 5.17
N GLN A 402 7.91 15.79 5.51
CA GLN A 402 7.01 15.14 4.57
C GLN A 402 5.69 15.89 4.43
N GLY A 403 4.99 15.62 3.33
CA GLY A 403 3.66 16.16 3.12
C GLY A 403 2.86 15.28 2.17
N SER A 404 1.56 15.38 2.23
CA SER A 404 0.65 14.72 1.31
C SER A 404 -0.43 15.68 0.85
N VAL A 405 -0.84 15.54 -0.41
CA VAL A 405 -1.87 16.37 -1.04
C VAL A 405 -2.80 15.48 -1.85
N VAL A 406 -4.10 15.73 -1.74
CA VAL A 406 -5.14 15.08 -2.53
C VAL A 406 -6.00 16.15 -3.19
N VAL A 407 -6.30 15.99 -4.47
CA VAL A 407 -7.25 16.83 -5.22
C VAL A 407 -8.36 15.96 -5.76
N LEU A 408 -9.60 16.26 -5.35
CA LEU A 408 -10.80 15.52 -5.76
C LEU A 408 -11.74 16.42 -6.58
N GLY A 409 -12.34 15.83 -7.63
CA GLY A 409 -13.50 16.41 -8.28
C GLY A 409 -14.74 16.29 -7.40
N ASN A 410 -15.49 17.38 -7.20
CA ASN A 410 -16.61 17.40 -6.28
C ASN A 410 -17.79 16.52 -6.74
N GLY A 411 -18.05 16.44 -8.04
CA GLY A 411 -19.25 15.79 -8.57
C GLY A 411 -19.24 14.28 -8.44
N ASP A 412 -18.09 13.64 -8.61
CA ASP A 412 -17.98 12.18 -8.70
C ASP A 412 -16.89 11.57 -7.84
N ALA A 413 -16.17 12.37 -7.07
CA ALA A 413 -15.04 11.97 -6.22
C ALA A 413 -13.84 11.39 -6.98
N ARG A 414 -13.67 11.69 -8.29
CA ARG A 414 -12.48 11.31 -9.03
C ARG A 414 -11.25 11.98 -8.44
N ILE A 415 -10.13 11.24 -8.38
CA ILE A 415 -8.86 11.77 -7.92
C ILE A 415 -8.16 12.46 -9.11
N LEU A 416 -8.10 13.79 -9.08
CA LEU A 416 -7.43 14.59 -10.11
C LEU A 416 -5.92 14.62 -9.95
N ALA A 417 -5.44 14.58 -8.71
CA ALA A 417 -4.03 14.46 -8.37
C ALA A 417 -3.86 13.91 -6.95
N GLU A 418 -2.77 13.19 -6.73
CA GLU A 418 -2.42 12.62 -5.44
C GLU A 418 -0.90 12.61 -5.24
N SER A 419 -0.45 13.20 -4.15
CA SER A 419 0.95 13.11 -3.70
C SER A 419 1.00 12.53 -2.30
N GLY A 420 1.64 11.37 -2.16
CA GLY A 420 1.81 10.69 -0.87
C GLY A 420 3.10 11.05 -0.15
N GLY A 421 3.91 11.94 -0.70
CA GLY A 421 5.18 12.40 -0.15
C GLY A 421 5.82 13.44 -1.04
N ARG A 422 6.97 13.97 -0.63
CA ARG A 422 7.71 14.91 -1.45
C ARG A 422 8.28 14.24 -2.70
N ALA A 423 8.34 14.98 -3.80
CA ALA A 423 8.87 14.49 -5.08
C ALA A 423 10.40 14.56 -5.19
N GLN A 424 11.05 15.39 -4.36
CA GLN A 424 12.48 15.60 -4.35
C GLN A 424 13.04 15.27 -2.96
N TYR A 425 13.96 14.32 -2.93
CA TYR A 425 14.69 13.95 -1.71
C TYR A 425 16.07 14.63 -1.76
N GLY A 426 16.44 15.34 -0.69
CA GLY A 426 17.78 15.91 -0.55
C GLY A 426 18.85 14.81 -0.45
N GLU A 427 20.12 15.16 -0.68
CA GLU A 427 21.25 14.21 -0.63
C GLU A 427 21.37 13.44 0.70
N ARG A 428 20.76 13.95 1.77
CA ARG A 428 20.78 13.34 3.11
C ARG A 428 19.60 12.40 3.40
N SER A 429 18.52 12.41 2.59
CA SER A 429 17.42 11.48 2.75
C SER A 429 17.58 10.31 1.78
N ALA A 430 18.30 9.29 2.21
CA ALA A 430 18.68 8.14 1.39
C ALA A 430 17.53 7.14 1.15
N ILE A 431 16.30 7.39 1.58
CA ILE A 431 15.22 6.41 1.54
C ILE A 431 14.09 6.92 0.67
N TYR A 432 14.04 6.48 -0.58
CA TYR A 432 12.81 6.50 -1.37
C TYR A 432 11.79 5.59 -0.67
N SER A 433 10.65 6.15 -0.31
CA SER A 433 9.55 5.40 0.28
C SER A 433 8.39 5.37 -0.71
N ASP A 434 8.00 4.19 -1.16
CA ASP A 434 6.75 3.96 -1.91
C ASP A 434 5.51 4.16 -1.02
N PHE A 435 5.70 4.54 0.24
CA PHE A 435 4.64 4.75 1.21
C PHE A 435 3.79 5.97 0.85
N ASN A 436 2.55 5.71 0.45
CA ASN A 436 1.61 6.75 0.09
C ASN A 436 0.89 7.29 1.33
N ARG A 437 1.39 8.39 1.88
CA ARG A 437 0.86 9.01 3.11
C ARG A 437 -0.56 9.54 2.97
N ALA A 438 -1.06 9.70 1.75
CA ALA A 438 -2.43 10.16 1.54
C ALA A 438 -3.47 9.08 1.86
N ILE A 439 -3.13 7.80 1.62
CA ILE A 439 -4.06 6.66 1.76
C ILE A 439 -3.60 5.61 2.78
N GLU A 440 -2.29 5.52 3.07
CA GLU A 440 -1.73 4.49 3.95
C GLU A 440 -1.42 5.00 5.36
N SER A 441 -1.32 6.32 5.54
CA SER A 441 -1.04 6.93 6.83
C SER A 441 -2.32 7.47 7.44
N ALA A 442 -2.80 6.83 8.49
CA ALA A 442 -3.80 7.40 9.37
C ALA A 442 -3.11 8.33 10.39
N ARG A 443 -3.60 9.55 10.50
CA ARG A 443 -3.11 10.60 11.40
C ARG A 443 -4.25 11.39 11.99
N GLN A 444 -4.02 12.01 13.12
CA GLN A 444 -5.01 12.84 13.78
C GLN A 444 -5.39 14.04 12.89
N PRO A 445 -6.68 14.25 12.53
CA PRO A 445 -7.12 15.40 11.77
C PRO A 445 -7.15 16.69 12.60
N GLY A 446 -7.07 16.58 13.92
CA GLY A 446 -7.21 17.72 14.82
C GLY A 446 -8.49 18.49 14.53
N SER A 447 -8.42 19.81 14.56
CA SER A 447 -9.59 20.70 14.33
C SER A 447 -10.27 20.54 12.96
N ALA A 448 -9.70 19.81 12.01
CA ALA A 448 -10.38 19.46 10.76
C ALA A 448 -11.53 18.45 10.97
N MET A 449 -11.66 17.84 12.15
CA MET A 449 -12.81 17.02 12.53
C MET A 449 -14.04 17.83 12.89
N LYS A 450 -13.88 19.06 13.38
CA LYS A 450 -15.00 19.91 13.90
C LYS A 450 -16.16 20.13 12.93
N PRO A 451 -15.94 20.34 11.61
CA PRO A 451 -17.07 20.48 10.69
C PRO A 451 -18.01 19.27 10.68
N ILE A 452 -17.48 18.06 10.93
CA ILE A 452 -18.30 16.84 11.02
C ILE A 452 -19.18 16.88 12.30
N VAL A 453 -18.63 17.41 13.38
CA VAL A 453 -19.37 17.62 14.66
C VAL A 453 -20.49 18.62 14.46
N TYR A 454 -20.19 19.78 13.86
CA TYR A 454 -21.22 20.82 13.58
C TYR A 454 -22.24 20.35 12.55
N LEU A 455 -21.84 19.58 11.53
CA LEU A 455 -22.80 18.97 10.61
C LEU A 455 -23.74 18.00 11.33
N ALA A 456 -23.23 17.20 12.26
CA ALA A 456 -24.08 16.34 13.09
C ALA A 456 -25.07 17.14 13.93
N ALA A 457 -24.63 18.29 14.48
CA ALA A 457 -25.46 19.19 15.22
C ALA A 457 -26.54 19.87 14.34
N PHE A 458 -26.18 20.35 13.16
CA PHE A 458 -27.12 20.95 12.23
C PHE A 458 -28.15 19.96 11.68
N ARG A 459 -27.79 18.71 11.52
CA ARG A 459 -28.70 17.63 11.11
C ARG A 459 -29.71 17.24 12.17
N SER A 460 -29.46 17.52 13.46
CA SER A 460 -30.45 17.30 14.51
C SER A 460 -31.62 18.27 14.43
N GLY A 461 -31.44 19.45 13.78
CA GLY A 461 -32.40 20.52 13.75
C GLY A 461 -32.46 21.37 15.04
N GLU A 462 -31.68 20.99 16.06
CA GLU A 462 -31.61 21.71 17.35
C GLU A 462 -30.61 22.87 17.32
N PHE A 463 -29.68 22.82 16.36
CA PHE A 463 -28.60 23.78 16.18
C PHE A 463 -28.62 24.38 14.79
N ASP A 464 -28.32 25.67 14.73
CA ASP A 464 -28.02 26.44 13.53
C ASP A 464 -26.72 27.26 13.73
N LEU A 465 -26.40 28.12 12.78
CA LEU A 465 -25.20 28.97 12.85
C LEU A 465 -25.31 30.11 13.86
N GLU A 466 -26.52 30.52 14.23
CA GLU A 466 -26.78 31.56 15.22
C GLU A 466 -26.96 31.03 16.64
N SER A 467 -27.08 29.72 16.79
CA SER A 467 -27.20 29.06 18.09
C SER A 467 -26.02 29.44 18.99
N LEU A 468 -26.33 29.99 20.17
CA LEU A 468 -25.30 30.34 21.14
C LEU A 468 -24.70 29.07 21.77
N VAL A 469 -23.42 28.90 21.63
CA VAL A 469 -22.64 27.80 22.18
C VAL A 469 -21.63 28.33 23.20
N PRO A 470 -21.51 27.71 24.39
CA PRO A 470 -20.61 28.23 25.42
C PRO A 470 -19.13 27.90 25.03
N ASP A 471 -18.34 28.97 24.91
CA ASP A 471 -16.90 28.90 24.84
C ASP A 471 -16.32 29.15 26.24
N GLU A 472 -16.42 28.16 27.10
CA GLU A 472 -16.10 28.23 28.53
C GLU A 472 -15.17 27.09 28.94
N PRO A 473 -14.47 27.20 30.09
CA PRO A 473 -13.61 26.10 30.58
C PRO A 473 -14.41 24.80 30.73
N ILE A 474 -13.92 23.75 30.08
CA ILE A 474 -14.56 22.43 30.01
C ILE A 474 -13.53 21.35 30.21
N SER A 475 -13.85 20.29 30.95
CA SER A 475 -12.99 19.14 31.12
C SER A 475 -13.69 17.85 30.72
N VAL A 476 -12.93 16.89 30.22
CA VAL A 476 -13.42 15.57 29.81
C VAL A 476 -12.74 14.48 30.62
N PRO A 477 -13.34 13.30 30.79
CA PRO A 477 -12.70 12.15 31.40
C PRO A 477 -11.42 11.77 30.63
N ASP A 478 -10.34 11.51 31.36
CA ASP A 478 -9.05 11.06 30.86
C ASP A 478 -8.55 9.88 31.71
N GLY A 479 -9.11 8.71 31.49
CA GLY A 479 -8.92 7.53 32.32
C GLY A 479 -10.05 7.30 33.33
N ILE A 480 -9.76 6.57 34.42
CA ILE A 480 -10.77 6.16 35.41
C ILE A 480 -11.08 7.31 36.38
N ASP A 481 -10.06 8.03 36.84
CA ASP A 481 -10.20 9.07 37.87
C ASP A 481 -9.68 10.45 37.45
N ASP A 482 -8.99 10.52 36.31
CA ASP A 482 -8.38 11.75 35.81
C ASP A 482 -9.31 12.53 34.87
N ARG A 483 -9.11 13.85 34.82
CA ARG A 483 -9.82 14.76 33.93
C ARG A 483 -8.85 15.62 33.16
N LYS A 484 -9.08 15.72 31.86
CA LYS A 484 -8.32 16.58 30.96
C LYS A 484 -9.08 17.88 30.69
N TRP A 485 -8.46 18.99 31.02
CA TRP A 485 -8.95 20.30 30.67
C TRP A 485 -8.78 20.59 29.18
N ILE A 486 -9.83 21.11 28.56
CA ILE A 486 -9.79 21.51 27.15
C ILE A 486 -9.51 23.01 27.10
N SER A 487 -8.38 23.37 26.52
CA SER A 487 -7.98 24.75 26.30
C SER A 487 -8.21 25.14 24.85
N ASN A 488 -8.59 26.38 24.61
CA ASN A 488 -8.51 26.98 23.28
C ASN A 488 -7.04 27.26 22.92
N TYR A 489 -6.78 27.42 21.61
CA TYR A 489 -5.41 27.65 21.14
C TYR A 489 -4.74 28.90 21.72
N ASP A 490 -5.53 29.96 21.92
CA ASP A 490 -5.12 31.25 22.50
C ASP A 490 -5.15 31.30 24.04
N GLY A 491 -5.66 30.23 24.67
CA GLY A 491 -5.84 30.16 26.12
C GLY A 491 -7.02 31.01 26.64
N LEU A 492 -7.80 31.63 25.76
CA LEU A 492 -8.89 32.51 26.11
C LEU A 492 -10.26 31.85 25.93
N PHE A 493 -11.27 32.32 26.63
CA PHE A 493 -12.66 31.93 26.51
C PHE A 493 -13.55 33.16 26.31
N LYS A 494 -14.53 33.05 25.41
CA LYS A 494 -15.38 34.16 24.99
C LYS A 494 -16.79 34.16 25.65
N GLY A 495 -17.07 33.10 26.43
CA GLY A 495 -18.45 32.88 26.92
C GLY A 495 -19.37 32.36 25.81
N PRO A 496 -20.68 32.61 25.90
CA PRO A 496 -21.64 32.25 24.85
C PRO A 496 -21.37 33.03 23.57
N ILE A 497 -21.11 32.31 22.47
CA ILE A 497 -20.87 32.85 21.13
C ILE A 497 -21.69 32.10 20.08
N PRO A 498 -22.02 32.69 18.92
CA PRO A 498 -22.69 32.00 17.83
C PRO A 498 -21.85 30.82 17.32
N ALA A 499 -22.53 29.73 16.96
CA ALA A 499 -21.86 28.51 16.42
C ALA A 499 -21.01 28.83 15.18
N ARG A 500 -21.43 29.78 14.33
CA ARG A 500 -20.64 30.26 13.18
C ARG A 500 -19.28 30.83 13.60
N GLN A 501 -19.24 31.62 14.67
CA GLN A 501 -18.01 32.19 15.19
C GLN A 501 -17.13 31.10 15.85
N ALA A 502 -17.72 30.23 16.65
CA ALA A 502 -17.03 29.10 17.27
C ALA A 502 -16.35 28.17 16.22
N LEU A 503 -17.04 27.91 15.12
CA LEU A 503 -16.50 27.13 13.99
C LEU A 503 -15.41 27.91 13.25
N ALA A 504 -15.62 29.20 12.95
CA ALA A 504 -14.67 30.04 12.22
C ALA A 504 -13.33 30.18 12.96
N GLU A 505 -13.39 30.50 14.24
CA GLU A 505 -12.21 30.64 15.10
C GLU A 505 -11.67 29.30 15.63
N SER A 506 -12.38 28.20 15.33
CA SER A 506 -11.96 26.86 15.75
C SER A 506 -11.88 26.65 17.27
N ARG A 507 -12.86 27.21 18.03
CA ARG A 507 -12.90 27.11 19.48
C ARG A 507 -13.02 25.65 19.93
N ASN A 508 -12.12 25.21 20.78
CA ASN A 508 -12.09 23.81 21.24
C ASN A 508 -13.19 23.54 22.26
N ALA A 509 -13.36 24.45 23.23
CA ALA A 509 -14.35 24.33 24.28
C ALA A 509 -15.76 24.26 23.72
N ALA A 510 -16.12 25.20 22.84
CA ALA A 510 -17.41 25.21 22.17
C ALA A 510 -17.66 23.93 21.34
N ALA A 511 -16.70 23.48 20.56
CA ALA A 511 -16.82 22.23 19.78
C ALA A 511 -17.01 21.00 20.67
N MET A 512 -16.30 20.95 21.80
CA MET A 512 -16.44 19.88 22.80
C MET A 512 -17.82 19.88 23.42
N TRP A 513 -18.34 21.05 23.79
CA TRP A 513 -19.68 21.20 24.33
C TRP A 513 -20.74 20.73 23.33
N VAL A 514 -20.70 21.24 22.07
CA VAL A 514 -21.62 20.79 20.99
C VAL A 514 -21.54 19.28 20.79
N GLY A 515 -20.32 18.70 20.76
CA GLY A 515 -20.12 17.26 20.62
C GLY A 515 -20.74 16.48 21.77
N GLY A 516 -20.71 17.03 22.99
CA GLY A 516 -21.38 16.46 24.15
C GLY A 516 -22.90 16.43 24.01
N GLN A 517 -23.51 17.54 23.52
CA GLN A 517 -24.97 17.63 23.33
C GLN A 517 -25.47 16.62 22.28
N ILE A 518 -24.76 16.49 21.16
CA ILE A 518 -25.13 15.60 20.05
C ILE A 518 -24.83 14.12 20.34
N GLY A 519 -23.86 13.86 21.16
CA GLY A 519 -23.38 12.54 21.49
C GLY A 519 -22.43 11.96 20.45
N LEU A 520 -21.43 11.24 20.93
CA LEU A 520 -20.34 10.70 20.12
C LEU A 520 -20.82 9.73 19.02
N ASP A 521 -21.84 8.92 19.32
CA ASP A 521 -22.39 7.97 18.34
C ASP A 521 -22.97 8.64 17.09
N THR A 522 -23.65 9.78 17.27
CA THR A 522 -24.20 10.55 16.16
C THR A 522 -23.09 11.16 15.31
N ILE A 523 -22.03 11.65 15.96
CA ILE A 523 -20.84 12.16 15.27
C ILE A 523 -20.14 11.05 14.47
N LEU A 524 -19.93 9.88 15.07
CA LEU A 524 -19.31 8.74 14.41
C LEU A 524 -20.16 8.23 13.23
N ARG A 525 -21.50 8.18 13.37
CA ARG A 525 -22.39 7.86 12.25
C ARG A 525 -22.29 8.90 11.13
N THR A 526 -22.24 10.18 11.48
CA THR A 526 -22.07 11.28 10.50
C THR A 526 -20.76 11.15 9.76
N ALA A 527 -19.66 10.89 10.45
CA ALA A 527 -18.35 10.69 9.85
C ALA A 527 -18.34 9.50 8.85
N ARG A 528 -18.91 8.36 9.25
CA ARG A 528 -19.09 7.21 8.36
C ARG A 528 -19.96 7.53 7.16
N GLY A 529 -21.07 8.27 7.37
CA GLY A 529 -21.95 8.73 6.28
C GLY A 529 -21.27 9.66 5.29
N LEU A 530 -20.19 10.32 5.66
CA LEU A 530 -19.32 11.13 4.80
C LEU A 530 -18.20 10.36 4.13
N GLY A 531 -18.05 9.06 4.43
CA GLY A 531 -17.06 8.18 3.81
C GLY A 531 -15.78 7.95 4.62
N ILE A 532 -15.75 8.30 5.91
CA ILE A 532 -14.66 7.94 6.81
C ILE A 532 -14.86 6.48 7.24
N THR A 533 -14.01 5.59 6.74
CA THR A 533 -14.05 4.14 7.01
C THR A 533 -13.03 3.71 8.05
N THR A 534 -11.98 4.50 8.25
CA THR A 534 -11.01 4.30 9.33
C THR A 534 -11.73 4.28 10.67
N VAL A 535 -11.34 3.35 11.54
CA VAL A 535 -11.97 3.16 12.85
C VAL A 535 -11.73 4.39 13.73
N LEU A 536 -12.79 5.11 14.04
CA LEU A 536 -12.75 6.22 14.97
C LEU A 536 -12.99 5.69 16.40
N HIS A 537 -12.09 6.01 17.30
CA HIS A 537 -12.15 5.59 18.69
C HIS A 537 -13.23 6.36 19.46
N ARG A 538 -13.82 5.70 20.45
CA ARG A 538 -14.93 6.26 21.27
C ARG A 538 -14.39 7.07 22.46
N TYR A 539 -13.44 7.98 22.19
CA TYR A 539 -12.94 8.92 23.19
C TYR A 539 -13.65 10.27 23.07
N PRO A 540 -13.92 10.98 24.16
CA PRO A 540 -14.46 12.34 24.08
C PRO A 540 -13.62 13.25 23.18
N THR A 541 -12.30 13.13 23.23
CA THR A 541 -11.38 13.92 22.43
C THR A 541 -11.43 13.63 20.92
N THR A 542 -12.15 12.59 20.48
CA THR A 542 -12.43 12.34 19.06
C THR A 542 -13.23 13.49 18.42
N VAL A 543 -14.05 14.22 19.21
CA VAL A 543 -14.71 15.46 18.80
C VAL A 543 -13.70 16.51 18.29
N LEU A 544 -12.52 16.55 18.88
CA LEU A 544 -11.42 17.45 18.50
C LEU A 544 -10.42 16.81 17.53
N GLY A 545 -10.73 15.61 17.02
CA GLY A 545 -9.90 14.91 16.05
C GLY A 545 -8.71 14.17 16.64
N ALA A 546 -8.85 13.61 17.85
CA ALA A 546 -7.82 12.74 18.44
C ALA A 546 -7.77 11.36 17.78
N SER A 547 -8.87 10.89 17.16
CA SER A 547 -8.86 9.65 16.36
C SER A 547 -8.22 9.90 15.00
N GLU A 548 -7.45 8.92 14.56
CA GLU A 548 -6.70 9.00 13.31
C GLU A 548 -7.59 8.73 12.08
N VAL A 549 -7.33 9.43 10.98
CA VAL A 549 -7.95 9.23 9.66
C VAL A 549 -6.92 9.39 8.56
N ASN A 550 -7.13 8.75 7.41
CA ASN A 550 -6.28 9.03 6.26
C ASN A 550 -6.73 10.31 5.54
N LEU A 551 -5.81 10.92 4.79
CA LEU A 551 -6.07 12.22 4.15
C LEU A 551 -7.14 12.14 3.06
N LEU A 552 -7.20 11.03 2.32
CA LEU A 552 -8.19 10.83 1.25
C LEU A 552 -9.62 10.76 1.80
N GLU A 553 -9.83 10.03 2.91
CA GLU A 553 -11.13 9.96 3.58
C GLU A 553 -11.57 11.33 4.09
N LEU A 554 -10.65 12.08 4.70
CA LEU A 554 -10.91 13.43 5.17
C LEU A 554 -11.25 14.38 4.01
N ALA A 555 -10.48 14.32 2.90
CA ALA A 555 -10.78 15.08 1.68
C ALA A 555 -12.16 14.75 1.13
N ASN A 556 -12.54 13.47 1.09
CA ASN A 556 -13.84 13.03 0.62
C ASN A 556 -15.00 13.51 1.50
N ALA A 557 -14.81 13.55 2.82
CA ALA A 557 -15.80 14.08 3.75
C ALA A 557 -16.09 15.57 3.45
N TYR A 558 -15.05 16.37 3.22
CA TYR A 558 -15.20 17.78 2.85
C TYR A 558 -15.81 17.97 1.46
N ARG A 559 -15.38 17.14 0.50
CA ARG A 559 -15.97 17.11 -0.84
C ARG A 559 -17.48 16.83 -0.78
N THR A 560 -17.87 15.85 0.04
CA THR A 560 -19.29 15.51 0.23
C THR A 560 -20.06 16.66 0.85
N MET A 561 -19.49 17.34 1.86
CA MET A 561 -20.11 18.54 2.43
C MET A 561 -20.22 19.68 1.39
N ALA A 562 -19.21 19.85 0.55
CA ALA A 562 -19.19 20.93 -0.45
C ALA A 562 -20.17 20.72 -1.61
N SER A 563 -20.39 19.48 -2.02
CA SER A 563 -21.18 19.13 -3.22
C SER A 563 -22.58 18.60 -2.92
N GLY A 564 -22.80 18.04 -1.72
CA GLY A 564 -24.01 17.28 -1.41
C GLY A 564 -24.07 15.90 -2.08
N VAL A 565 -23.05 15.51 -2.83
CA VAL A 565 -23.01 14.25 -3.57
C VAL A 565 -22.20 13.22 -2.80
N TYR A 566 -22.80 12.11 -2.44
CA TYR A 566 -22.09 10.99 -1.81
C TYR A 566 -21.45 10.10 -2.87
N ALA A 567 -20.14 10.00 -2.86
CA ALA A 567 -19.39 9.09 -3.73
C ALA A 567 -18.10 8.66 -3.05
N GLN A 568 -17.62 7.46 -3.37
CA GLN A 568 -16.31 7.00 -2.94
C GLN A 568 -15.22 7.52 -3.87
N PRO A 569 -14.08 7.97 -3.37
CA PRO A 569 -12.94 8.35 -4.19
C PRO A 569 -12.48 7.20 -5.06
N TYR A 570 -11.98 7.52 -6.25
CA TYR A 570 -11.45 6.56 -7.18
C TYR A 570 -10.37 7.17 -8.06
N ILE A 571 -9.46 6.29 -8.50
CA ILE A 571 -8.37 6.68 -9.36
C ILE A 571 -8.41 6.00 -10.74
N ILE A 572 -9.18 4.92 -10.90
CA ILE A 572 -9.34 4.19 -12.15
C ILE A 572 -10.67 4.56 -12.81
N SER A 573 -10.62 5.21 -13.96
CA SER A 573 -11.81 5.49 -14.78
C SER A 573 -12.21 4.30 -15.65
N ARG A 574 -11.21 3.60 -16.24
CA ARG A 574 -11.43 2.51 -17.18
C ARG A 574 -10.24 1.56 -17.16
N VAL A 575 -10.52 0.27 -17.28
CA VAL A 575 -9.53 -0.78 -17.51
C VAL A 575 -9.87 -1.48 -18.83
N VAL A 576 -8.91 -1.58 -19.71
CA VAL A 576 -9.03 -2.27 -20.99
C VAL A 576 -8.15 -3.51 -20.95
N GLN A 577 -8.73 -4.69 -21.19
CA GLN A 577 -8.02 -5.95 -21.30
C GLN A 577 -8.00 -6.42 -22.74
N GLY A 578 -6.83 -6.88 -23.21
CA GLY A 578 -6.64 -7.35 -24.59
C GLY A 578 -6.22 -6.22 -25.53
N PHE A 579 -6.04 -6.57 -26.81
CA PHE A 579 -5.51 -5.69 -27.85
C PHE A 579 -6.49 -5.59 -29.02
N GLY A 580 -6.57 -4.41 -29.61
CA GLY A 580 -7.36 -4.19 -30.86
C GLY A 580 -8.86 -4.41 -30.67
N ALA A 581 -9.47 -5.14 -31.61
CA ALA A 581 -10.93 -5.38 -31.67
C ALA A 581 -11.45 -6.27 -30.52
N ASP A 582 -10.57 -7.03 -29.88
CA ASP A 582 -10.91 -7.95 -28.78
C ASP A 582 -10.76 -7.30 -27.39
N ALA A 583 -10.47 -6.01 -27.35
CA ALA A 583 -10.30 -5.29 -26.08
C ALA A 583 -11.65 -5.18 -25.34
N ALA A 584 -11.69 -5.68 -24.10
CA ALA A 584 -12.85 -5.62 -23.24
C ALA A 584 -12.69 -4.57 -22.12
N VAL A 585 -13.74 -3.79 -21.85
CA VAL A 585 -13.78 -2.89 -20.70
C VAL A 585 -14.19 -3.68 -19.45
N LEU A 586 -13.25 -3.85 -18.51
CA LEU A 586 -13.45 -4.68 -17.33
C LEU A 586 -14.02 -3.95 -16.11
N ALA A 587 -13.98 -2.63 -16.09
CA ALA A 587 -14.47 -1.85 -14.97
C ALA A 587 -15.21 -0.60 -15.45
N GLY A 588 -16.44 -0.50 -15.02
CA GLY A 588 -17.28 0.70 -15.10
C GLY A 588 -17.62 1.18 -13.68
N ARG A 589 -18.17 2.38 -13.59
CA ARG A 589 -18.54 2.95 -12.31
C ARG A 589 -20.04 3.25 -12.22
N SER A 590 -20.60 3.06 -11.02
CA SER A 590 -21.97 3.50 -10.68
C SER A 590 -22.03 5.02 -10.56
N ALA A 591 -23.12 5.62 -10.98
CA ALA A 591 -23.37 7.03 -10.77
C ALA A 591 -23.39 7.36 -9.27
N PRO A 592 -22.82 8.53 -8.89
CA PRO A 592 -22.87 8.96 -7.49
C PRO A 592 -24.32 9.25 -7.06
N ALA A 593 -24.61 8.98 -5.79
CA ALA A 593 -25.92 9.26 -5.20
C ALA A 593 -25.96 10.67 -4.58
N MET A 594 -26.97 11.45 -4.93
CA MET A 594 -27.28 12.68 -4.20
C MET A 594 -28.04 12.36 -2.92
N LYS A 595 -27.69 13.02 -1.83
CA LYS A 595 -28.41 12.92 -0.55
C LYS A 595 -29.10 14.24 -0.25
N THR A 596 -30.35 14.14 0.18
CA THR A 596 -31.02 15.28 0.85
C THR A 596 -30.47 15.42 2.26
N ASP A 597 -29.90 16.55 2.58
CA ASP A 597 -29.22 16.80 3.85
C ASP A 597 -29.59 18.16 4.41
N PRO A 598 -30.40 18.21 5.47
CA PRO A 598 -30.86 19.47 6.04
C PRO A 598 -29.74 20.32 6.66
N GLY A 599 -28.64 19.67 7.11
CA GLY A 599 -27.50 20.38 7.68
C GLY A 599 -26.51 20.91 6.63
N LEU A 600 -26.71 20.55 5.34
CA LEU A 600 -25.71 20.80 4.30
C LEU A 600 -25.48 22.30 4.07
N LEU A 601 -26.53 23.09 3.89
CA LEU A 601 -26.40 24.52 3.64
C LEU A 601 -25.75 25.24 4.83
N LEU A 602 -26.12 24.84 6.06
CA LEU A 602 -25.53 25.42 7.27
C LEU A 602 -24.02 25.13 7.38
N ILE A 603 -23.62 23.91 7.11
CA ILE A 603 -22.18 23.61 7.18
C ILE A 603 -21.37 24.24 6.03
N GLN A 604 -21.96 24.39 4.84
CA GLN A 604 -21.33 25.10 3.72
C GLN A 604 -21.14 26.58 4.05
N GLU A 605 -22.18 27.25 4.58
CA GLU A 605 -22.09 28.63 5.06
C GLU A 605 -21.07 28.75 6.20
N GLY A 606 -21.10 27.85 7.20
CA GLY A 606 -20.17 27.85 8.32
C GLY A 606 -18.70 27.67 7.86
N LEU A 607 -18.43 26.75 6.93
CA LEU A 607 -17.10 26.55 6.37
C LEU A 607 -16.62 27.73 5.49
N ARG A 608 -17.54 28.43 4.80
CA ARG A 608 -17.25 29.68 4.12
C ARG A 608 -16.94 30.79 5.15
N GLY A 609 -17.67 30.81 6.29
CA GLY A 609 -17.42 31.70 7.42
C GLY A 609 -15.99 31.57 7.99
N VAL A 610 -15.40 30.37 7.99
CA VAL A 610 -13.98 30.17 8.42
C VAL A 610 -13.01 31.03 7.60
N VAL A 611 -13.36 31.31 6.34
CA VAL A 611 -12.58 32.17 5.43
C VAL A 611 -12.97 33.62 5.57
N ARG A 612 -14.29 33.92 5.63
CA ARG A 612 -14.82 35.28 5.56
C ARG A 612 -14.78 36.05 6.88
N ILE A 613 -15.01 35.36 8.00
CA ILE A 613 -15.10 36.01 9.31
C ILE A 613 -13.71 36.43 9.80
N PRO A 614 -13.52 37.71 10.22
CA PRO A 614 -12.27 38.14 10.86
C PRO A 614 -11.97 37.28 12.11
N GLY A 615 -10.71 36.86 12.26
CA GLY A 615 -10.32 35.87 13.30
C GLY A 615 -10.54 34.42 12.89
N GLY A 616 -11.23 34.18 11.78
CA GLY A 616 -11.32 32.82 11.20
C GLY A 616 -9.95 32.24 10.85
N THR A 617 -9.77 30.96 11.11
CA THR A 617 -8.45 30.31 10.97
C THR A 617 -7.94 30.21 9.52
N ALA A 618 -8.77 30.48 8.53
CA ALA A 618 -8.42 30.56 7.11
C ALA A 618 -8.66 31.96 6.51
N HIS A 619 -8.85 32.99 7.32
CA HIS A 619 -9.15 34.36 6.86
C HIS A 619 -8.08 34.93 5.91
N ALA A 620 -6.85 34.44 5.95
CA ALA A 620 -5.79 34.80 4.99
C ALA A 620 -6.13 34.48 3.51
N LEU A 621 -7.16 33.65 3.24
CA LEU A 621 -7.70 33.41 1.90
C LEU A 621 -8.71 34.47 1.46
N ASP A 622 -9.26 35.28 2.36
CA ASP A 622 -10.15 36.39 2.03
C ASP A 622 -9.36 37.63 1.61
N SER A 623 -8.87 37.58 0.39
CA SER A 623 -8.02 38.67 -0.13
C SER A 623 -8.24 38.89 -1.63
N ARG A 624 -8.05 40.13 -2.09
CA ARG A 624 -8.11 40.47 -3.52
C ARG A 624 -7.13 39.65 -4.39
N ALA A 625 -6.05 39.18 -3.79
CA ALA A 625 -5.04 38.36 -4.49
C ALA A 625 -5.46 36.87 -4.61
N PHE A 626 -6.61 36.50 -4.01
CA PHE A 626 -7.16 35.15 -4.09
C PHE A 626 -8.69 35.23 -4.24
N ALA A 627 -9.12 35.49 -5.48
CA ALA A 627 -10.52 35.72 -5.80
C ALA A 627 -11.38 34.44 -5.94
N ILE A 628 -10.92 33.31 -5.43
CA ILE A 628 -11.66 32.04 -5.49
C ILE A 628 -12.47 31.90 -4.22
N ALA A 629 -13.79 31.77 -4.36
CA ALA A 629 -14.69 31.54 -3.22
C ALA A 629 -14.53 30.11 -2.72
N VAL A 630 -13.80 29.94 -1.62
CA VAL A 630 -13.55 28.64 -1.00
C VAL A 630 -14.17 28.56 0.38
N MET A 631 -14.49 27.35 0.79
CA MET A 631 -14.89 26.95 2.13
C MET A 631 -13.89 25.92 2.63
N GLY A 632 -13.56 25.91 3.92
CA GLY A 632 -12.56 24.95 4.41
C GLY A 632 -12.24 25.12 5.88
N LYS A 633 -11.33 24.28 6.35
CA LYS A 633 -10.93 24.24 7.76
C LYS A 633 -9.46 23.88 7.92
N THR A 634 -8.80 24.57 8.84
CA THR A 634 -7.47 24.20 9.32
C THR A 634 -7.54 23.04 10.30
N GLY A 635 -6.54 22.16 10.26
CA GLY A 635 -6.26 21.18 11.28
C GLY A 635 -4.85 21.42 11.85
N THR A 636 -4.73 21.32 13.15
CA THR A 636 -3.45 21.32 13.86
C THR A 636 -3.58 20.32 14.98
N THR A 637 -2.66 19.37 15.04
CA THR A 637 -2.66 18.36 16.09
C THR A 637 -1.98 18.89 17.35
N ASN A 638 -2.20 18.20 18.45
CA ASN A 638 -1.49 18.50 19.70
C ASN A 638 0.02 18.50 19.46
N GLU A 639 0.72 19.40 20.16
CA GLU A 639 2.17 19.58 20.05
C GLU A 639 2.65 19.93 18.64
N PHE A 640 1.77 20.37 17.75
CA PHE A 640 2.09 20.75 16.36
C PHE A 640 2.77 19.63 15.57
N ARG A 641 2.33 18.37 15.73
CA ARG A 641 2.92 17.22 15.02
C ARG A 641 2.54 17.17 13.57
N ASP A 642 1.27 17.49 13.26
CA ASP A 642 0.75 17.60 11.90
C ASP A 642 0.03 18.93 11.70
N ALA A 643 0.25 19.55 10.54
CA ALA A 643 -0.43 20.74 10.06
C ALA A 643 -1.28 20.38 8.84
N LEU A 644 -2.60 20.66 8.88
CA LEU A 644 -3.55 20.31 7.85
C LEU A 644 -4.34 21.52 7.38
N PHE A 645 -4.74 21.47 6.11
CA PHE A 645 -5.81 22.29 5.59
C PHE A 645 -6.65 21.48 4.59
N VAL A 646 -7.96 21.51 4.74
CA VAL A 646 -8.89 20.92 3.76
C VAL A 646 -9.87 21.99 3.35
N GLY A 647 -9.98 22.19 2.05
CA GLY A 647 -10.90 23.19 1.50
C GLY A 647 -11.44 22.81 0.14
N SER A 648 -12.55 23.42 -0.22
CA SER A 648 -13.29 23.14 -1.42
C SER A 648 -13.89 24.41 -2.01
N THR A 649 -14.07 24.43 -3.33
CA THR A 649 -15.02 25.30 -3.98
C THR A 649 -16.43 24.70 -3.93
N TYR A 650 -17.45 25.50 -4.13
CA TYR A 650 -18.84 25.11 -3.95
C TYR A 650 -19.35 24.20 -5.08
N GLY A 651 -20.22 23.24 -4.70
CA GLY A 651 -21.04 22.48 -5.62
C GLY A 651 -20.31 21.39 -6.39
N VAL A 652 -21.05 20.74 -7.30
CA VAL A 652 -20.60 19.56 -8.06
C VAL A 652 -19.51 19.86 -9.10
N SER A 653 -19.47 21.08 -9.62
CA SER A 653 -18.46 21.53 -10.58
C SER A 653 -17.14 21.95 -9.92
N GLY A 654 -17.09 21.98 -8.59
CA GLY A 654 -15.92 22.38 -7.83
C GLY A 654 -14.89 21.28 -7.66
N ILE A 655 -13.82 21.63 -6.94
CA ILE A 655 -12.77 20.69 -6.49
C ILE A 655 -12.52 20.84 -5.00
N THR A 656 -12.09 19.77 -4.39
CA THR A 656 -11.63 19.73 -2.99
C THR A 656 -10.14 19.42 -2.95
N VAL A 657 -9.40 20.19 -2.17
CA VAL A 657 -7.96 19.99 -1.95
C VAL A 657 -7.71 19.78 -0.47
N ALA A 658 -7.02 18.70 -0.13
CA ALA A 658 -6.56 18.41 1.22
C ALA A 658 -5.03 18.38 1.24
N VAL A 659 -4.44 19.03 2.23
CA VAL A 659 -2.99 19.12 2.45
C VAL A 659 -2.67 18.74 3.87
N ARG A 660 -1.67 17.89 4.06
CA ARG A 660 -1.07 17.56 5.36
C ARG A 660 0.45 17.66 5.28
N ILE A 661 1.05 18.25 6.32
CA ILE A 661 2.50 18.36 6.51
C ILE A 661 2.85 17.81 7.89
N GLY A 662 3.91 17.04 7.99
CA GLY A 662 4.38 16.43 9.23
C GLY A 662 5.67 15.64 9.02
N PHE A 663 6.09 14.94 10.07
CA PHE A 663 7.23 14.01 10.02
C PHE A 663 6.75 12.57 10.13
N ASP A 664 7.47 11.64 9.53
CA ASP A 664 7.14 10.20 9.60
C ASP A 664 7.31 9.64 11.02
N ASP A 665 8.26 10.17 11.78
CA ASP A 665 8.51 9.81 13.18
C ASP A 665 7.57 10.50 14.18
N ASN A 666 6.57 11.24 13.69
CA ASN A 666 5.54 11.91 14.49
C ASN A 666 6.08 12.99 15.47
N ARG A 667 7.30 13.51 15.26
CA ARG A 667 7.82 14.63 16.05
C ARG A 667 7.11 15.93 15.68
N SER A 668 7.23 16.92 16.57
CA SER A 668 6.64 18.26 16.37
C SER A 668 7.26 19.01 15.20
N LEU A 669 6.42 19.72 14.45
CA LEU A 669 6.86 20.70 13.44
C LEU A 669 7.47 21.96 14.08
N GLY A 670 7.23 22.18 15.37
CA GLY A 670 7.68 23.36 16.10
C GLY A 670 6.54 24.25 16.56
N ASN A 671 6.84 25.08 17.54
CA ASN A 671 5.83 25.97 18.11
C ASN A 671 5.22 26.90 17.04
N ARG A 672 3.89 27.06 17.05
CA ARG A 672 3.12 27.88 16.13
C ARG A 672 3.17 27.46 14.65
N GLU A 673 3.69 26.28 14.30
CA GLU A 673 3.61 25.73 12.93
C GLU A 673 2.25 25.07 12.74
N THR A 674 1.23 25.89 12.55
CA THR A 674 -0.19 25.50 12.42
C THR A 674 -0.56 25.16 10.99
N GLY A 675 -1.75 24.57 10.78
CA GLY A 675 -2.33 24.34 9.47
C GLY A 675 -2.45 25.61 8.64
N ALA A 676 -2.78 26.74 9.27
CA ALA A 676 -2.85 28.05 8.61
C ALA A 676 -1.47 28.52 8.11
N ARG A 677 -0.39 28.21 8.84
CA ARG A 677 0.97 28.67 8.49
C ARG A 677 1.67 27.79 7.49
N VAL A 678 1.43 26.46 7.54
CA VAL A 678 2.20 25.49 6.75
C VAL A 678 1.40 24.88 5.60
N ALA A 679 0.15 24.42 5.87
CA ALA A 679 -0.65 23.71 4.87
C ALA A 679 -1.47 24.64 3.98
N LEU A 680 -2.05 25.70 4.54
CA LEU A 680 -2.91 26.64 3.82
C LEU A 680 -2.20 27.35 2.63
N PRO A 681 -0.91 27.76 2.72
CA PRO A 681 -0.21 28.32 1.55
C PRO A 681 -0.09 27.34 0.39
N ILE A 682 0.08 26.05 0.66
CA ILE A 682 0.14 24.99 -0.35
C ILE A 682 -1.21 24.83 -1.01
N PHE A 683 -2.29 24.73 -0.22
CA PHE A 683 -3.66 24.72 -0.70
C PHE A 683 -3.94 25.90 -1.62
N ARG A 684 -3.64 27.12 -1.17
CA ARG A 684 -3.80 28.36 -1.96
C ARG A 684 -3.11 28.29 -3.29
N ALA A 685 -1.85 27.80 -3.31
CA ALA A 685 -1.05 27.69 -4.53
C ALA A 685 -1.64 26.68 -5.52
N VAL A 686 -2.13 25.52 -5.04
CA VAL A 686 -2.80 24.51 -5.85
C VAL A 686 -4.09 25.08 -6.45
N MET A 687 -5.00 25.60 -5.61
CA MET A 687 -6.28 26.14 -6.06
C MET A 687 -6.13 27.26 -7.08
N ALA A 688 -5.27 28.23 -6.78
CA ALA A 688 -5.04 29.38 -7.66
C ALA A 688 -4.52 28.94 -9.03
N ARG A 689 -3.60 27.99 -9.07
CA ARG A 689 -2.97 27.56 -10.32
C ARG A 689 -3.89 26.66 -11.15
N VAL A 690 -4.59 25.71 -10.48
CA VAL A 690 -5.55 24.81 -11.16
C VAL A 690 -6.65 25.59 -11.87
N TYR A 691 -7.25 26.57 -11.21
CA TYR A 691 -8.29 27.40 -11.82
C TYR A 691 -7.76 28.42 -12.83
N ARG A 692 -6.62 29.04 -12.58
CA ARG A 692 -5.99 29.95 -13.54
C ARG A 692 -5.66 29.24 -14.87
N ASP A 693 -5.18 28.00 -14.78
CA ASP A 693 -4.79 27.19 -15.96
C ASP A 693 -6.00 26.43 -16.56
N GLY A 694 -7.23 26.68 -16.06
CA GLY A 694 -8.49 26.11 -16.60
C GLY A 694 -8.64 24.60 -16.41
N LEU A 695 -7.88 23.97 -15.51
CA LEU A 695 -7.81 22.51 -15.38
C LEU A 695 -8.99 21.88 -14.61
N ALA A 696 -9.78 22.71 -13.94
CA ALA A 696 -11.00 22.30 -13.23
C ALA A 696 -12.26 23.03 -13.75
N GLY A 697 -12.19 23.57 -14.97
CA GLY A 697 -13.26 24.38 -15.53
C GLY A 697 -13.32 25.81 -14.93
N GLY A 698 -14.46 26.46 -15.02
CA GLY A 698 -14.68 27.79 -14.45
C GLY A 698 -14.71 27.77 -12.91
N ILE A 699 -14.35 28.88 -12.29
CA ILE A 699 -14.45 29.02 -10.83
C ILE A 699 -15.94 28.97 -10.42
N PRO A 700 -16.39 28.01 -9.60
CA PRO A 700 -17.77 27.97 -9.15
C PRO A 700 -18.07 29.18 -8.25
N ALA A 701 -19.20 29.83 -8.51
CA ALA A 701 -19.68 30.85 -7.62
C ALA A 701 -20.21 30.23 -6.32
N PHE A 702 -19.95 30.87 -5.20
CA PHE A 702 -20.64 30.54 -3.95
C PHE A 702 -22.07 31.10 -3.99
N PRO A 703 -23.10 30.41 -3.43
CA PRO A 703 -24.48 30.89 -3.47
C PRO A 703 -24.63 32.27 -2.84
N GLN A 704 -25.30 33.17 -3.58
CA GLN A 704 -25.42 34.55 -3.16
C GLN A 704 -26.22 34.73 -1.86
N ASP A 705 -27.24 33.89 -1.63
CA ASP A 705 -28.03 33.87 -0.41
C ASP A 705 -27.20 33.48 0.82
N LEU A 706 -26.27 32.51 0.67
CA LEU A 706 -25.38 32.12 1.76
C LEU A 706 -24.34 33.22 2.01
N GLU A 707 -23.77 33.81 0.95
CA GLU A 707 -22.80 34.91 1.07
C GLU A 707 -23.42 36.13 1.69
N ALA A 708 -24.69 36.45 1.33
CA ALA A 708 -25.46 37.56 1.92
C ALA A 708 -25.66 37.36 3.43
N ARG A 709 -25.97 36.16 3.89
CA ARG A 709 -26.11 35.87 5.34
C ARG A 709 -24.77 36.05 6.08
N ILE A 710 -23.68 35.66 5.50
CA ILE A 710 -22.35 35.89 6.09
C ILE A 710 -22.06 37.39 6.15
N THR A 711 -22.38 38.15 5.08
CA THR A 711 -22.18 39.60 5.03
C THR A 711 -23.05 40.30 6.08
N ALA A 712 -24.33 39.92 6.20
CA ALA A 712 -25.23 40.47 7.22
C ALA A 712 -24.68 40.23 8.65
N TYR A 713 -24.09 39.07 8.90
CA TYR A 713 -23.42 38.81 10.18
C TYR A 713 -22.17 39.69 10.40
N LEU A 714 -21.38 39.95 9.34
CA LEU A 714 -20.19 40.81 9.43
C LEU A 714 -20.54 42.30 9.63
N ASP A 715 -21.67 42.75 9.08
CA ASP A 715 -22.15 44.12 9.17
C ASP A 715 -23.02 44.37 10.43
N GLY A 716 -23.35 43.32 11.16
CA GLY A 716 -24.19 43.40 12.36
C GLY A 716 -23.44 43.94 13.60
N PRO A 717 -24.17 44.53 14.58
CA PRO A 717 -23.55 45.14 15.76
C PRO A 717 -22.99 44.15 16.80
N ASP A 718 -23.12 42.86 16.61
CA ASP A 718 -22.98 41.85 17.67
C ASP A 718 -21.78 40.89 17.49
N ALA A 719 -20.61 41.36 17.07
CA ALA A 719 -19.41 40.58 17.26
C ALA A 719 -18.99 40.62 18.74
N PRO A 720 -19.21 39.57 19.54
CA PRO A 720 -18.94 39.65 20.99
C PRO A 720 -17.44 39.90 21.24
N PRO A 721 -17.09 40.74 22.22
CA PRO A 721 -15.71 41.02 22.56
C PRO A 721 -15.01 39.78 23.14
N LEU A 722 -13.69 39.69 22.97
CA LEU A 722 -12.84 38.69 23.65
C LEU A 722 -13.03 38.83 25.17
N VAL A 723 -13.55 37.80 25.83
CA VAL A 723 -13.72 37.76 27.28
C VAL A 723 -12.62 36.91 27.86
N ALA A 724 -11.93 37.40 28.90
CA ALA A 724 -10.95 36.61 29.65
C ALA A 724 -11.64 35.41 30.33
N ALA A 725 -10.89 34.34 30.59
CA ALA A 725 -11.39 33.11 31.21
C ALA A 725 -12.25 33.42 32.45
N THR A 726 -13.52 33.09 32.40
CA THR A 726 -14.50 33.42 33.46
C THR A 726 -14.45 32.35 34.54
N GLY A 727 -13.62 31.92 35.20
CA GLY A 727 -13.55 31.03 36.35
C GLY A 727 -14.76 30.12 36.67
N ARG A 728 -15.64 29.83 35.68
CA ARG A 728 -16.78 28.93 35.83
C ARG A 728 -16.32 27.51 36.06
N LYS A 729 -16.90 26.83 37.03
CA LYS A 729 -16.63 25.43 37.30
C LYS A 729 -17.02 24.57 36.08
N PRO A 730 -16.16 23.65 35.67
CA PRO A 730 -16.54 22.69 34.63
C PRO A 730 -17.72 21.82 35.08
N PRO A 731 -18.47 21.21 34.12
CA PRO A 731 -19.49 20.22 34.42
C PRO A 731 -18.91 19.09 35.29
N SER A 732 -19.71 18.49 36.17
CA SER A 732 -19.31 17.39 37.01
C SER A 732 -18.97 16.16 36.16
N PRO A 733 -18.17 15.20 36.68
CA PRO A 733 -17.88 13.94 35.97
C PRO A 733 -19.14 13.17 35.55
N GLU A 734 -20.22 13.28 36.34
CA GLU A 734 -21.49 12.62 36.07
C GLU A 734 -22.24 13.29 34.93
N GLU A 735 -22.26 14.66 34.88
CA GLU A 735 -22.82 15.42 33.77
C GLU A 735 -22.12 15.10 32.46
N TRP A 736 -20.78 14.95 32.48
CA TRP A 736 -20.02 14.54 31.30
C TRP A 736 -20.29 13.10 30.86
N LYS A 737 -20.35 12.14 31.79
CA LYS A 737 -20.75 10.77 31.48
C LYS A 737 -22.12 10.72 30.83
N TRP A 738 -23.06 11.52 31.34
CA TRP A 738 -24.39 11.62 30.80
C TRP A 738 -24.42 12.23 29.40
N LEU A 739 -23.72 13.33 29.14
CA LEU A 739 -23.64 14.00 27.85
C LEU A 739 -23.04 13.11 26.75
N PHE A 740 -22.02 12.30 27.06
CA PHE A 740 -21.39 11.41 26.08
C PHE A 740 -22.01 10.01 26.00
N ALA A 741 -22.68 9.52 27.04
CA ALA A 741 -23.30 8.20 27.04
C ALA A 741 -24.69 8.19 26.40
N ASN A 742 -25.49 9.23 26.59
CA ASN A 742 -26.91 9.19 26.27
C ASN A 742 -27.28 9.99 25.05
N GLY A 743 -26.33 10.70 24.40
CA GLY A 743 -26.62 11.57 23.25
C GLY A 743 -27.89 12.34 23.51
N ALA A 744 -27.84 13.39 24.29
CA ALA A 744 -29.03 14.06 24.78
C ALA A 744 -29.90 14.52 23.62
N VAL A 745 -30.91 13.76 23.32
CA VAL A 745 -32.15 14.32 22.79
C VAL A 745 -32.80 14.92 24.00
N ALA A 746 -32.52 16.21 24.25
CA ALA A 746 -33.36 16.98 25.11
C ALA A 746 -34.75 17.00 24.45
N ARG A 747 -35.72 16.45 25.14
CA ARG A 747 -37.15 16.61 24.79
C ARG A 747 -37.55 18.04 24.94
#